data_84eec1043395bc8c66d6b4ce210a3004
#
_entry.id   84eec1043395bc8c66d6b4ce210a3004
#
_cell.length_a   1.000
_cell.length_b   1.000
_cell.length_c   1.000
_cell.angle_alpha   90.00
_cell.angle_beta   90.00
_cell.angle_gamma   90.00
#
_symmetry.space_group_name_H-M   'P 1'
#
loop_
_entity.id
_entity.type
_entity.pdbx_description
1 polymer ?
#
loop_
_entity_poly.entity_id
_entity_poly.type
_entity_poly.pdbx_seq_one_letter_code
_entity_poly.pdbx_strand_id
1 'polypeptide(L)'
;MKTVQLLESSKFDLKKGGKAVYLIEGKEKEEELLKPKEVGLNLPFKFLNPLQSVFFKHYEGGNALISSPTSSGKSLISLLFYLKNKEGRFIYTAPTRSLIWEKFREFKGFFGSVGVRSGDVVEELQNISQKAVVATYESLVAAARNRSRWFEEAGALVIDEVHVIRDEGRGAIIEELVSYALEEGIPLLALSATVPGALSLAKWIEAELFIDSRWRPVPLERRIYNLRKLLKRVKSSPQTPQEKVVSALEALDLKGKTLVFLPRKDLGWQALEVENAFYGKKVVNETLPFEVQPKKGEKVAFHNADVPQEEREKIEEEFREGELNRLYATQTLAYGVNLPADSVVIFVRGRFDRFSLEYKFFPDLLTILQMEGRAGRLGLSEKGFSHIVITGAKEDALEEALKEEMESSFKTALSQGLNSKEGAACQNRKKSILSLMLLGPVLRYGTSWKKAVKDFYSVRENPLLLKELELIVEELRELGFIEGDKPTSLTKLLVSSFVSPYCFIEFLKRLKSTTSLREKEPTIGYLFTVRPFLRKELNPKTVALFTKEAFTQEGERIRELLEEESGIEVNDNSEVLIFYGKGSFFDFKNVARPPGELSTLSTESSLLGQLLCKLNLFDFEVVHRVIMSVRGGIPFNFSLLASVEGLGYMRGNALARAGKLVGAPNETSLINAVKEEKEEVLEALKEVLAFRYSSLKVLEKEFNQIVNIVKKVKFPLGNERLLKFLSSIFVGREEALKIDKEKALEVLRENVKGEEEV
;
A
#
# COMPACT_ATOMS: atom_id res chain seq x y z
N MET A 1 -18.27 0.50 -28.39
CA MET A 1 -17.37 -0.40 -27.63
C MET A 1 -17.32 -1.78 -28.30
N LYS A 2 -16.16 -2.19 -28.74
CA LYS A 2 -15.89 -3.51 -29.31
C LYS A 2 -15.56 -4.48 -28.17
N THR A 3 -16.34 -5.54 -28.01
CA THR A 3 -16.13 -6.55 -26.95
C THR A 3 -15.54 -7.81 -27.56
N VAL A 4 -14.43 -8.26 -27.00
CA VAL A 4 -13.72 -9.46 -27.41
C VAL A 4 -13.59 -10.38 -26.19
N GLN A 5 -14.05 -11.61 -26.31
CA GLN A 5 -13.88 -12.64 -25.29
C GLN A 5 -12.83 -13.66 -25.73
N LEU A 6 -11.64 -13.59 -25.14
CA LEU A 6 -10.57 -14.54 -25.43
C LEU A 6 -10.84 -15.88 -24.74
N LEU A 7 -10.89 -16.95 -25.51
CA LEU A 7 -11.26 -18.28 -25.04
C LEU A 7 -10.05 -19.06 -24.50
N GLU A 8 -10.30 -19.93 -23.53
CA GLU A 8 -9.31 -20.84 -22.94
C GLU A 8 -8.73 -21.84 -23.96
N SER A 9 -9.49 -22.12 -25.03
CA SER A 9 -9.05 -22.97 -26.15
C SER A 9 -7.90 -22.40 -26.98
N SER A 10 -7.52 -21.12 -26.77
CA SER A 10 -6.36 -20.50 -27.42
C SER A 10 -5.09 -21.26 -27.09
N LYS A 11 -4.31 -21.57 -28.12
CA LYS A 11 -3.06 -22.33 -27.99
C LYS A 11 -1.85 -21.41 -28.09
N PHE A 12 -0.90 -21.60 -27.20
CA PHE A 12 0.32 -20.82 -27.17
C PHE A 12 1.54 -21.68 -26.78
N ASP A 13 2.55 -21.63 -27.63
CA ASP A 13 3.86 -22.19 -27.39
C ASP A 13 4.91 -21.09 -27.67
N LEU A 14 5.83 -20.88 -26.75
CA LEU A 14 6.87 -19.84 -26.86
C LEU A 14 7.75 -19.97 -28.10
N LYS A 15 7.96 -21.20 -28.62
CA LYS A 15 8.84 -21.50 -29.71
C LYS A 15 8.13 -21.71 -31.05
N LYS A 16 6.94 -22.30 -31.01
CA LYS A 16 6.16 -22.71 -32.19
C LYS A 16 5.07 -21.75 -32.59
N GLY A 17 4.69 -20.81 -31.66
CA GLY A 17 3.57 -19.90 -31.83
C GLY A 17 2.26 -20.57 -31.42
N GLY A 18 1.21 -20.34 -32.18
CA GLY A 18 -0.12 -20.89 -31.89
C GLY A 18 -1.20 -20.00 -32.48
N LYS A 19 -2.40 -20.16 -31.95
CA LYS A 19 -3.59 -19.44 -32.43
C LYS A 19 -4.37 -18.85 -31.27
N ALA A 20 -4.87 -17.63 -31.44
CA ALA A 20 -5.85 -17.00 -30.59
C ALA A 20 -7.25 -17.42 -31.03
N VAL A 21 -8.05 -17.94 -30.12
CA VAL A 21 -9.47 -18.27 -30.33
C VAL A 21 -10.30 -17.34 -29.47
N TYR A 22 -11.21 -16.59 -30.08
CA TYR A 22 -11.98 -15.58 -29.37
C TYR A 22 -13.36 -15.38 -29.98
N LEU A 23 -14.28 -14.87 -29.17
CA LEU A 23 -15.61 -14.43 -29.62
C LEU A 23 -15.60 -12.92 -29.82
N ILE A 24 -16.15 -12.50 -30.94
CA ILE A 24 -16.46 -11.09 -31.24
C ILE A 24 -17.83 -11.01 -31.90
N GLU A 25 -18.72 -10.16 -31.39
CA GLU A 25 -20.10 -10.06 -31.84
C GLU A 25 -20.83 -11.42 -31.89
N GLY A 26 -20.51 -12.30 -30.89
CA GLY A 26 -21.10 -13.64 -30.80
C GLY A 26 -20.55 -14.66 -31.80
N LYS A 27 -19.57 -14.28 -32.65
CA LYS A 27 -18.95 -15.18 -33.63
C LYS A 27 -17.56 -15.59 -33.17
N GLU A 28 -17.28 -16.89 -33.21
CA GLU A 28 -15.95 -17.41 -32.94
C GLU A 28 -15.00 -17.10 -34.13
N LYS A 29 -13.82 -16.64 -33.76
CA LYS A 29 -12.73 -16.41 -34.70
C LYS A 29 -11.46 -17.09 -34.20
N GLU A 30 -10.67 -17.54 -35.15
CA GLU A 30 -9.37 -18.12 -34.92
C GLU A 30 -8.31 -17.38 -35.75
N GLU A 31 -7.23 -16.91 -35.10
CA GLU A 31 -6.21 -16.15 -35.78
C GLU A 31 -4.79 -16.56 -35.32
N GLU A 32 -3.85 -16.48 -36.23
CA GLU A 32 -2.43 -16.71 -35.92
C GLU A 32 -1.86 -15.60 -35.04
N LEU A 33 -0.92 -15.96 -34.19
CA LEU A 33 -0.24 -15.04 -33.28
C LEU A 33 0.75 -14.16 -34.03
N LEU A 34 0.82 -12.88 -33.62
CA LEU A 34 1.75 -11.92 -34.15
C LEU A 34 3.19 -12.18 -33.67
N LYS A 35 4.15 -11.79 -34.50
CA LYS A 35 5.56 -11.73 -34.10
C LYS A 35 5.90 -10.34 -33.54
N PRO A 36 6.83 -10.23 -32.56
CA PRO A 36 7.23 -8.93 -32.02
C PRO A 36 7.64 -7.90 -33.08
N LYS A 37 8.34 -8.34 -34.13
CA LYS A 37 8.75 -7.45 -35.23
C LYS A 37 7.58 -6.87 -36.01
N GLU A 38 6.46 -7.58 -36.11
CA GLU A 38 5.25 -7.10 -36.80
C GLU A 38 4.57 -5.95 -36.05
N VAL A 39 4.84 -5.84 -34.76
CA VAL A 39 4.34 -4.73 -33.93
C VAL A 39 5.43 -3.69 -33.62
N GLY A 40 6.59 -3.78 -34.26
CA GLY A 40 7.69 -2.83 -34.09
C GLY A 40 8.51 -3.02 -32.80
N LEU A 41 8.49 -4.22 -32.20
CA LEU A 41 9.24 -4.56 -31.00
C LEU A 41 10.37 -5.54 -31.30
N ASN A 42 11.51 -5.35 -30.62
CA ASN A 42 12.60 -6.31 -30.62
C ASN A 42 12.62 -7.01 -29.24
N LEU A 43 12.05 -8.21 -29.17
CA LEU A 43 11.87 -8.97 -27.93
C LEU A 43 12.55 -10.33 -28.06
N PRO A 44 12.99 -10.95 -26.96
CA PRO A 44 13.73 -12.21 -26.95
C PRO A 44 12.88 -13.45 -27.31
N PHE A 45 11.58 -13.31 -27.49
CA PHE A 45 10.67 -14.39 -27.85
C PHE A 45 10.11 -14.23 -29.27
N LYS A 46 9.70 -15.36 -29.87
CA LYS A 46 9.33 -15.42 -31.29
C LYS A 46 7.92 -14.94 -31.58
N PHE A 47 6.98 -15.07 -30.63
CA PHE A 47 5.57 -14.78 -30.82
C PHE A 47 5.00 -14.02 -29.62
N LEU A 48 4.10 -13.08 -29.89
CA LEU A 48 3.21 -12.52 -28.88
C LEU A 48 2.20 -13.59 -28.45
N ASN A 49 1.77 -13.56 -27.21
CA ASN A 49 0.75 -14.48 -26.74
C ASN A 49 -0.64 -14.12 -27.31
N PRO A 50 -1.67 -15.00 -27.16
CA PRO A 50 -3.00 -14.75 -27.69
C PRO A 50 -3.60 -13.42 -27.26
N LEU A 51 -3.51 -13.05 -25.98
CA LEU A 51 -4.04 -11.81 -25.44
C LEU A 51 -3.39 -10.56 -26.05
N GLN A 52 -2.05 -10.58 -26.17
CA GLN A 52 -1.28 -9.50 -26.76
C GLN A 52 -1.55 -9.35 -28.26
N SER A 53 -1.66 -10.47 -28.98
CA SER A 53 -1.96 -10.48 -30.41
C SER A 53 -3.36 -9.93 -30.70
N VAL A 54 -4.36 -10.38 -29.94
CA VAL A 54 -5.75 -9.93 -30.05
C VAL A 54 -5.84 -8.43 -29.72
N PHE A 55 -5.19 -7.99 -28.63
CA PHE A 55 -5.17 -6.57 -28.28
C PHE A 55 -4.63 -5.72 -29.43
N PHE A 56 -3.44 -6.03 -29.95
CA PHE A 56 -2.81 -5.19 -30.98
C PHE A 56 -3.60 -5.13 -32.28
N LYS A 57 -4.24 -6.26 -32.68
CA LYS A 57 -5.08 -6.32 -33.88
C LYS A 57 -6.38 -5.52 -33.76
N HIS A 58 -6.98 -5.48 -32.58
CA HIS A 58 -8.30 -4.90 -32.37
C HIS A 58 -8.32 -3.52 -31.75
N TYR A 59 -7.20 -3.08 -31.18
CA TYR A 59 -7.07 -1.75 -30.62
C TYR A 59 -6.72 -0.73 -31.74
N GLU A 60 -7.62 0.21 -31.96
CA GLU A 60 -7.51 1.23 -33.01
C GLU A 60 -7.25 2.64 -32.44
N GLY A 61 -7.36 2.82 -31.14
CA GLY A 61 -7.21 4.09 -30.41
C GLY A 61 -8.22 4.20 -29.27
N GLY A 62 -8.20 5.33 -28.56
CA GLY A 62 -9.15 5.62 -27.47
C GLY A 62 -8.90 4.84 -26.20
N ASN A 63 -9.97 4.61 -25.40
CA ASN A 63 -9.86 3.92 -24.12
C ASN A 63 -10.03 2.42 -24.29
N ALA A 64 -9.31 1.64 -23.48
CA ALA A 64 -9.43 0.18 -23.48
C ALA A 64 -9.42 -0.39 -22.06
N LEU A 65 -10.16 -1.49 -21.86
CA LEU A 65 -10.09 -2.28 -20.63
C LEU A 65 -9.76 -3.73 -20.95
N ILE A 66 -8.78 -4.26 -20.22
CA ILE A 66 -8.37 -5.66 -20.31
C ILE A 66 -8.61 -6.33 -18.97
N SER A 67 -9.56 -7.25 -18.92
CA SER A 67 -9.82 -8.15 -17.79
C SER A 67 -9.21 -9.51 -18.10
N SER A 68 -8.17 -9.89 -17.37
CA SER A 68 -7.48 -11.16 -17.64
C SER A 68 -6.73 -11.68 -16.41
N PRO A 69 -6.52 -13.00 -16.30
CA PRO A 69 -5.78 -13.56 -15.17
C PRO A 69 -4.41 -12.94 -14.97
N THR A 70 -3.89 -13.00 -13.74
CA THR A 70 -2.50 -12.66 -13.48
C THR A 70 -1.57 -13.55 -14.30
N SER A 71 -0.37 -13.06 -14.61
CA SER A 71 0.61 -13.76 -15.47
C SER A 71 0.18 -13.96 -16.94
N SER A 72 -0.90 -13.33 -17.41
CA SER A 72 -1.33 -13.38 -18.83
C SER A 72 -0.52 -12.45 -19.76
N GLY A 73 0.46 -11.71 -19.23
CA GLY A 73 1.32 -10.82 -20.02
C GLY A 73 0.77 -9.42 -20.24
N LYS A 74 -0.07 -8.91 -19.32
CA LYS A 74 -0.65 -7.55 -19.34
C LYS A 74 0.38 -6.43 -19.45
N SER A 75 1.55 -6.59 -18.84
CA SER A 75 2.61 -5.56 -18.89
C SER A 75 3.04 -5.20 -20.30
N LEU A 76 3.18 -6.18 -21.18
CA LEU A 76 3.53 -5.91 -22.58
C LEU A 76 2.41 -5.21 -23.32
N ILE A 77 1.14 -5.42 -22.93
CA ILE A 77 0.00 -4.71 -23.53
C ILE A 77 0.12 -3.20 -23.31
N SER A 78 0.65 -2.75 -22.15
CA SER A 78 0.91 -1.33 -21.93
C SER A 78 1.91 -0.73 -22.90
N LEU A 79 2.94 -1.47 -23.31
CA LEU A 79 3.86 -1.02 -24.36
C LEU A 79 3.19 -1.04 -25.75
N LEU A 80 2.39 -2.05 -26.05
CA LEU A 80 1.62 -2.10 -27.31
C LEU A 80 0.61 -0.94 -27.40
N PHE A 81 -0.02 -0.59 -26.27
CA PHE A 81 -0.89 0.58 -26.15
C PHE A 81 -0.12 1.87 -26.43
N TYR A 82 1.06 2.04 -25.81
CA TYR A 82 1.92 3.18 -26.09
C TYR A 82 2.33 3.27 -27.57
N LEU A 83 2.65 2.15 -28.21
CA LEU A 83 3.04 2.15 -29.65
C LEU A 83 1.92 2.65 -30.58
N LYS A 84 0.67 2.52 -30.15
CA LYS A 84 -0.50 3.05 -30.88
C LYS A 84 -0.83 4.51 -30.51
N ASN A 85 -0.33 5.00 -29.35
CA ASN A 85 -0.57 6.34 -28.81
C ASN A 85 0.78 7.03 -28.51
N LYS A 86 1.61 7.26 -29.54
CA LYS A 86 2.99 7.77 -29.39
C LYS A 86 3.10 9.24 -29.05
N GLU A 87 2.02 9.98 -29.16
CA GLU A 87 2.00 11.41 -28.85
C GLU A 87 2.02 11.62 -27.34
N GLY A 88 2.76 12.62 -26.87
CA GLY A 88 2.86 12.95 -25.45
C GLY A 88 3.64 11.94 -24.63
N ARG A 89 3.43 12.00 -23.33
CA ARG A 89 4.12 11.21 -22.30
C ARG A 89 3.36 9.92 -22.00
N PHE A 90 4.09 8.81 -21.89
CA PHE A 90 3.55 7.56 -21.39
C PHE A 90 3.56 7.55 -19.86
N ILE A 91 2.41 7.37 -19.23
CA ILE A 91 2.27 7.29 -17.79
C ILE A 91 1.71 5.93 -17.40
N TYR A 92 2.40 5.22 -16.52
CA TYR A 92 1.95 3.96 -15.95
C TYR A 92 1.76 4.10 -14.45
N THR A 93 0.59 3.75 -13.95
CA THR A 93 0.31 3.82 -12.52
C THR A 93 -0.17 2.48 -11.95
N ALA A 94 0.21 2.20 -10.70
CA ALA A 94 -0.08 0.95 -10.02
C ALA A 94 -0.20 1.15 -8.49
N PRO A 95 -0.85 0.18 -7.78
CA PRO A 95 -1.20 0.36 -6.37
C PRO A 95 -0.02 0.27 -5.38
N THR A 96 1.10 -0.36 -5.75
CA THR A 96 2.18 -0.61 -4.80
C THR A 96 3.53 -0.11 -5.30
N ARG A 97 4.38 0.31 -4.37
CA ARG A 97 5.74 0.77 -4.67
C ARG A 97 6.59 -0.32 -5.30
N SER A 98 6.48 -1.56 -4.81
CA SER A 98 7.22 -2.70 -5.38
C SER A 98 6.88 -2.93 -6.85
N LEU A 99 5.59 -2.81 -7.22
CA LEU A 99 5.16 -2.93 -8.60
C LEU A 99 5.69 -1.77 -9.46
N ILE A 100 5.71 -0.55 -8.93
CA ILE A 100 6.29 0.62 -9.61
C ILE A 100 7.78 0.40 -9.90
N TRP A 101 8.55 -0.12 -8.95
CA TRP A 101 9.96 -0.41 -9.15
C TRP A 101 10.21 -1.57 -10.13
N GLU A 102 9.34 -2.59 -10.13
CA GLU A 102 9.37 -3.67 -11.14
C GLU A 102 9.15 -3.08 -12.54
N LYS A 103 8.11 -2.25 -12.70
CA LYS A 103 7.80 -1.62 -13.99
C LYS A 103 8.85 -0.59 -14.43
N PHE A 104 9.45 0.11 -13.50
CA PHE A 104 10.60 0.97 -13.80
C PHE A 104 11.74 0.18 -14.45
N ARG A 105 12.12 -0.97 -13.85
CA ARG A 105 13.17 -1.82 -14.43
C ARG A 105 12.78 -2.37 -15.80
N GLU A 106 11.55 -2.83 -15.96
CA GLU A 106 11.00 -3.36 -17.19
C GLU A 106 11.01 -2.29 -18.32
N PHE A 107 10.45 -1.12 -18.04
CA PHE A 107 10.32 -0.05 -19.02
C PHE A 107 11.64 0.65 -19.33
N LYS A 108 12.59 0.68 -18.39
CA LYS A 108 13.92 1.23 -18.64
C LYS A 108 14.62 0.51 -19.78
N GLY A 109 14.43 -0.80 -19.93
CA GLY A 109 14.93 -1.57 -21.06
C GLY A 109 14.36 -1.16 -22.41
N PHE A 110 13.14 -0.61 -22.43
CA PHE A 110 12.45 -0.16 -23.66
C PHE A 110 12.66 1.33 -23.96
N PHE A 111 12.51 2.20 -22.96
CA PHE A 111 12.58 3.66 -23.13
C PHE A 111 13.98 4.24 -22.93
N GLY A 112 14.95 3.44 -22.44
CA GLY A 112 16.29 3.90 -22.04
C GLY A 112 16.27 4.68 -20.72
N SER A 113 15.40 5.69 -20.57
CA SER A 113 15.19 6.43 -19.32
C SER A 113 13.72 6.51 -18.95
N VAL A 114 13.41 6.32 -17.67
CA VAL A 114 12.05 6.33 -17.11
C VAL A 114 12.04 7.17 -15.86
N GLY A 115 11.05 8.05 -15.72
CA GLY A 115 10.80 8.78 -14.47
C GLY A 115 10.05 7.91 -13.46
N VAL A 116 10.35 8.07 -12.17
CA VAL A 116 9.64 7.38 -11.08
C VAL A 116 9.00 8.39 -10.14
N ARG A 117 7.75 8.13 -9.73
CA ARG A 117 7.05 8.88 -8.69
C ARG A 117 6.44 7.92 -7.69
N SER A 118 7.11 7.75 -6.57
CA SER A 118 6.60 7.06 -5.38
C SER A 118 7.06 7.83 -4.15
N GLY A 119 6.39 7.71 -3.02
CA GLY A 119 6.70 8.50 -1.83
C GLY A 119 8.12 8.36 -1.24
N ASP A 120 8.98 7.53 -1.83
CA ASP A 120 10.35 7.27 -1.37
C ASP A 120 11.43 7.92 -2.25
N VAL A 121 11.09 8.41 -3.45
CA VAL A 121 12.08 8.89 -4.43
C VAL A 121 11.97 10.39 -4.60
N VAL A 122 12.98 11.09 -4.15
CA VAL A 122 12.89 12.52 -3.93
C VAL A 122 13.93 13.35 -4.68
N GLU A 123 15.16 12.91 -4.79
CA GLU A 123 16.26 13.80 -5.11
C GLU A 123 16.57 13.99 -6.59
N GLU A 124 16.31 13.00 -7.44
CA GLU A 124 16.70 13.07 -8.86
C GLU A 124 15.56 13.50 -9.81
N LEU A 125 14.33 13.74 -9.30
CA LEU A 125 13.15 13.70 -10.13
C LEU A 125 12.26 14.95 -10.11
N GLN A 126 12.78 16.09 -9.68
CA GLN A 126 12.01 17.36 -9.68
C GLN A 126 11.66 17.82 -11.11
N ASN A 127 12.50 17.50 -12.09
CA ASN A 127 12.24 17.78 -13.51
C ASN A 127 12.10 16.46 -14.27
N ILE A 128 10.89 15.90 -14.34
CA ILE A 128 10.63 14.75 -15.20
C ILE A 128 10.68 15.20 -16.66
N SER A 129 11.80 14.97 -17.31
CA SER A 129 11.98 15.14 -18.76
C SER A 129 11.74 13.83 -19.54
N GLN A 130 11.66 12.71 -18.82
CA GLN A 130 11.56 11.37 -19.42
C GLN A 130 10.23 11.21 -20.16
N LYS A 131 10.27 10.51 -21.30
CA LYS A 131 9.08 10.21 -22.09
C LYS A 131 8.13 9.21 -21.43
N ALA A 132 8.65 8.37 -20.54
CA ALA A 132 7.88 7.42 -19.76
C ALA A 132 8.01 7.73 -18.27
N VAL A 133 6.90 7.63 -17.52
CA VAL A 133 6.83 7.81 -16.07
C VAL A 133 6.05 6.66 -15.45
N VAL A 134 6.57 6.10 -14.36
CA VAL A 134 5.87 5.15 -13.51
C VAL A 134 5.56 5.82 -12.16
N ALA A 135 4.32 5.74 -11.71
CA ALA A 135 3.88 6.45 -10.52
C ALA A 135 2.88 5.63 -9.70
N THR A 136 2.85 5.83 -8.37
CA THR A 136 1.72 5.32 -7.56
C THR A 136 0.47 6.15 -7.83
N TYR A 137 -0.71 5.59 -7.56
CA TYR A 137 -1.98 6.30 -7.72
C TYR A 137 -1.99 7.64 -6.96
N GLU A 138 -1.51 7.61 -5.72
CA GLU A 138 -1.45 8.80 -4.86
C GLU A 138 -0.53 9.88 -5.46
N SER A 139 0.62 9.49 -6.00
CA SER A 139 1.55 10.44 -6.65
C SER A 139 0.98 11.01 -7.94
N LEU A 140 0.25 10.19 -8.70
CA LEU A 140 -0.34 10.62 -9.97
C LEU A 140 -1.52 11.57 -9.74
N VAL A 141 -2.42 11.27 -8.80
CA VAL A 141 -3.54 12.18 -8.49
C VAL A 141 -3.06 13.50 -7.90
N ALA A 142 -1.98 13.47 -7.09
CA ALA A 142 -1.37 14.70 -6.60
C ALA A 142 -0.83 15.57 -7.76
N ALA A 143 -0.18 14.95 -8.73
CA ALA A 143 0.30 15.66 -9.93
C ALA A 143 -0.85 16.24 -10.76
N ALA A 144 -1.94 15.49 -10.92
CA ALA A 144 -3.13 15.93 -11.63
C ALA A 144 -3.81 17.12 -10.92
N ARG A 145 -4.03 17.04 -9.60
CA ARG A 145 -4.61 18.14 -8.80
C ARG A 145 -3.79 19.42 -8.86
N ASN A 146 -2.47 19.29 -8.87
CA ASN A 146 -1.52 20.41 -8.89
C ASN A 146 -1.12 20.85 -10.30
N ARG A 147 -1.76 20.35 -11.35
CA ARG A 147 -1.44 20.64 -12.74
C ARG A 147 0.06 20.54 -13.06
N SER A 148 0.69 19.50 -12.53
CA SER A 148 2.11 19.26 -12.75
C SER A 148 2.38 19.03 -14.23
N ARG A 149 3.37 19.73 -14.79
CA ARG A 149 3.71 19.69 -16.21
C ARG A 149 3.86 18.26 -16.76
N TRP A 150 4.46 17.38 -16.02
CA TRP A 150 4.66 16.00 -16.47
C TRP A 150 3.36 15.19 -16.60
N PHE A 151 2.28 15.58 -15.90
CA PHE A 151 0.94 15.03 -16.08
C PHE A 151 0.21 15.72 -17.24
N GLU A 152 0.31 17.05 -17.35
CA GLU A 152 -0.33 17.82 -18.43
C GLU A 152 0.19 17.41 -19.83
N GLU A 153 1.39 16.85 -19.90
CA GLU A 153 1.98 16.31 -21.14
C GLU A 153 1.61 14.84 -21.40
N ALA A 154 0.65 14.27 -20.65
CA ALA A 154 0.23 12.88 -20.81
C ALA A 154 -0.40 12.64 -22.20
N GLY A 155 0.08 11.65 -22.91
CA GLY A 155 -0.48 11.21 -24.19
C GLY A 155 -1.00 9.77 -24.16
N ALA A 156 -0.67 9.03 -23.09
CA ALA A 156 -1.15 7.68 -22.84
C ALA A 156 -1.09 7.38 -21.34
N LEU A 157 -2.20 7.02 -20.75
CA LEU A 157 -2.31 6.65 -19.32
C LEU A 157 -2.66 5.18 -19.16
N VAL A 158 -1.88 4.46 -18.38
CA VAL A 158 -2.17 3.07 -17.98
C VAL A 158 -2.49 3.04 -16.48
N ILE A 159 -3.67 2.55 -16.13
CA ILE A 159 -4.07 2.24 -14.75
C ILE A 159 -4.03 0.73 -14.57
N ASP A 160 -2.98 0.23 -13.93
CA ASP A 160 -2.87 -1.20 -13.62
C ASP A 160 -3.63 -1.54 -12.34
N GLU A 161 -4.15 -2.76 -12.27
CA GLU A 161 -4.97 -3.26 -11.17
C GLU A 161 -6.21 -2.38 -10.87
N VAL A 162 -6.89 -1.90 -11.92
CA VAL A 162 -8.03 -0.97 -11.78
C VAL A 162 -9.15 -1.50 -10.87
N HIS A 163 -9.22 -2.82 -10.64
CA HIS A 163 -10.17 -3.42 -9.72
C HIS A 163 -9.97 -3.01 -8.24
N VAL A 164 -8.84 -2.39 -7.91
CA VAL A 164 -8.60 -1.74 -6.61
C VAL A 164 -9.58 -0.58 -6.35
N ILE A 165 -10.35 -0.14 -7.35
CA ILE A 165 -11.49 0.77 -7.19
C ILE A 165 -12.51 0.28 -6.13
N ARG A 166 -12.52 -1.01 -5.80
CA ARG A 166 -13.30 -1.59 -4.70
C ARG A 166 -12.74 -1.23 -3.30
N ASP A 167 -11.48 -0.83 -3.21
CA ASP A 167 -10.88 -0.37 -1.95
C ASP A 167 -11.44 0.98 -1.56
N GLU A 168 -11.85 1.13 -0.31
CA GLU A 168 -12.52 2.33 0.18
C GLU A 168 -11.67 3.61 0.00
N GLY A 169 -10.37 3.53 0.25
CA GLY A 169 -9.46 4.68 0.15
C GLY A 169 -8.93 4.93 -1.25
N ARG A 170 -8.42 3.88 -1.89
CA ARG A 170 -7.81 3.97 -3.23
C ARG A 170 -8.83 4.01 -4.35
N GLY A 171 -10.02 3.47 -4.11
CA GLY A 171 -11.11 3.53 -5.09
C GLY A 171 -11.43 4.96 -5.50
N ALA A 172 -11.57 5.86 -4.54
CA ALA A 172 -11.80 7.28 -4.80
C ALA A 172 -10.70 7.92 -5.67
N ILE A 173 -9.43 7.54 -5.43
CA ILE A 173 -8.28 8.03 -6.21
C ILE A 173 -8.35 7.54 -7.66
N ILE A 174 -8.72 6.28 -7.87
CA ILE A 174 -8.88 5.72 -9.22
C ILE A 174 -10.03 6.40 -9.97
N GLU A 175 -11.17 6.63 -9.29
CA GLU A 175 -12.30 7.33 -9.90
C GLU A 175 -11.91 8.75 -10.34
N GLU A 176 -11.15 9.45 -9.52
CA GLU A 176 -10.64 10.78 -9.84
C GLU A 176 -9.65 10.76 -11.02
N LEU A 177 -8.72 9.79 -11.05
CA LEU A 177 -7.77 9.65 -12.17
C LEU A 177 -8.46 9.34 -13.49
N VAL A 178 -9.48 8.47 -13.48
CA VAL A 178 -10.29 8.16 -14.67
C VAL A 178 -11.05 9.39 -15.12
N SER A 179 -11.67 10.14 -14.18
CA SER A 179 -12.37 11.38 -14.51
C SER A 179 -11.42 12.39 -15.20
N TYR A 180 -10.18 12.52 -14.73
CA TYR A 180 -9.18 13.36 -15.37
C TYR A 180 -8.83 12.89 -16.78
N ALA A 181 -8.62 11.60 -16.98
CA ALA A 181 -8.30 11.05 -18.28
C ALA A 181 -9.44 11.29 -19.30
N LEU A 182 -10.68 11.09 -18.87
CA LEU A 182 -11.87 11.32 -19.72
C LEU A 182 -12.05 12.79 -20.07
N GLU A 183 -11.94 13.70 -19.10
CA GLU A 183 -12.14 15.14 -19.32
C GLU A 183 -11.02 15.77 -20.17
N GLU A 184 -9.77 15.28 -20.04
CA GLU A 184 -8.60 15.74 -20.81
C GLU A 184 -8.45 15.01 -22.16
N GLY A 185 -9.29 14.00 -22.43
CA GLY A 185 -9.19 13.19 -23.65
C GLY A 185 -7.90 12.37 -23.73
N ILE A 186 -7.29 12.01 -22.60
CA ILE A 186 -6.08 11.20 -22.55
C ILE A 186 -6.47 9.74 -22.81
N PRO A 187 -5.93 9.07 -23.85
CA PRO A 187 -6.16 7.66 -24.08
C PRO A 187 -5.82 6.84 -22.82
N LEU A 188 -6.79 6.04 -22.35
CA LEU A 188 -6.72 5.29 -21.10
C LEU A 188 -6.72 3.78 -21.33
N LEU A 189 -5.70 3.09 -20.84
CA LEU A 189 -5.69 1.64 -20.72
C LEU A 189 -5.89 1.22 -19.27
N ALA A 190 -7.02 0.60 -18.97
CA ALA A 190 -7.26 -0.01 -17.66
C ALA A 190 -6.94 -1.51 -17.72
N LEU A 191 -6.03 -1.95 -16.85
CA LEU A 191 -5.67 -3.35 -16.69
C LEU A 191 -6.26 -3.89 -15.40
N SER A 192 -6.87 -5.05 -15.47
CA SER A 192 -7.51 -5.71 -14.34
C SER A 192 -7.14 -7.19 -14.28
N ALA A 193 -7.10 -7.75 -13.08
CA ALA A 193 -7.31 -9.19 -12.92
C ALA A 193 -8.70 -9.57 -13.46
N THR A 194 -8.94 -10.85 -13.62
CA THR A 194 -10.30 -11.33 -13.93
C THR A 194 -11.21 -11.00 -12.74
N VAL A 195 -12.14 -10.08 -12.95
CA VAL A 195 -13.06 -9.60 -11.92
C VAL A 195 -14.50 -9.64 -12.43
N PRO A 196 -15.47 -9.88 -11.55
CA PRO A 196 -16.88 -9.80 -11.90
C PRO A 196 -17.23 -8.38 -12.34
N GLY A 197 -18.19 -8.27 -13.27
CA GLY A 197 -18.69 -6.97 -13.71
C GLY A 197 -17.67 -6.08 -14.45
N ALA A 198 -16.56 -6.62 -14.97
CA ALA A 198 -15.57 -5.85 -15.73
C ALA A 198 -16.19 -5.07 -16.91
N LEU A 199 -17.29 -5.57 -17.48
CA LEU A 199 -18.05 -4.86 -18.53
C LEU A 199 -18.60 -3.52 -18.06
N SER A 200 -19.03 -3.40 -16.79
CA SER A 200 -19.51 -2.11 -16.25
C SER A 200 -18.36 -1.10 -16.10
N LEU A 201 -17.17 -1.57 -15.72
CA LEU A 201 -15.97 -0.72 -15.71
C LEU A 201 -15.58 -0.29 -17.13
N ALA A 202 -15.66 -1.20 -18.12
CA ALA A 202 -15.38 -0.85 -19.52
C ALA A 202 -16.33 0.23 -20.05
N LYS A 203 -17.60 0.13 -19.73
CA LYS A 203 -18.61 1.15 -20.07
C LYS A 203 -18.32 2.48 -19.36
N TRP A 204 -17.92 2.42 -18.10
CA TRP A 204 -17.62 3.61 -17.31
C TRP A 204 -16.43 4.41 -17.86
N ILE A 205 -15.34 3.73 -18.21
CA ILE A 205 -14.16 4.40 -18.80
C ILE A 205 -14.35 4.75 -20.28
N GLU A 206 -15.55 4.56 -20.81
CA GLU A 206 -15.89 4.78 -22.22
C GLU A 206 -14.96 4.00 -23.16
N ALA A 207 -14.66 2.75 -22.81
CA ALA A 207 -13.75 1.92 -23.57
C ALA A 207 -14.25 1.69 -25.00
N GLU A 208 -13.40 1.93 -25.99
CA GLU A 208 -13.65 1.51 -27.36
C GLU A 208 -13.37 0.03 -27.57
N LEU A 209 -12.40 -0.51 -26.82
CA LEU A 209 -12.09 -1.93 -26.79
C LEU A 209 -12.18 -2.50 -25.37
N PHE A 210 -12.97 -3.55 -25.22
CA PHE A 210 -13.02 -4.37 -24.01
C PHE A 210 -12.60 -5.80 -24.34
N ILE A 211 -11.56 -6.33 -23.67
CA ILE A 211 -11.15 -7.72 -23.79
C ILE A 211 -11.41 -8.42 -22.45
N ASP A 212 -12.28 -9.37 -22.43
CA ASP A 212 -12.48 -10.30 -21.31
C ASP A 212 -11.79 -11.62 -21.62
N SER A 213 -10.91 -12.06 -20.74
CA SER A 213 -10.12 -13.26 -20.96
C SER A 213 -10.05 -14.13 -19.71
N ARG A 214 -10.39 -15.38 -19.86
CA ARG A 214 -10.08 -16.43 -18.88
C ARG A 214 -8.85 -17.24 -19.28
N TRP A 215 -8.28 -16.98 -20.46
CA TRP A 215 -7.11 -17.67 -20.98
C TRP A 215 -5.89 -17.45 -20.07
N ARG A 216 -5.20 -18.54 -19.79
CA ARG A 216 -3.92 -18.55 -19.05
C ARG A 216 -2.85 -19.24 -19.87
N PRO A 217 -1.60 -18.70 -19.85
CA PRO A 217 -0.48 -19.38 -20.54
C PRO A 217 -0.13 -20.74 -19.93
N VAL A 218 -0.44 -20.94 -18.65
CA VAL A 218 -0.29 -22.21 -17.94
C VAL A 218 -1.64 -22.54 -17.28
N PRO A 219 -2.31 -23.65 -17.63
CA PRO A 219 -3.55 -24.08 -17.03
C PRO A 219 -3.44 -24.23 -15.51
N LEU A 220 -4.49 -23.87 -14.78
CA LEU A 220 -4.56 -23.94 -13.33
C LEU A 220 -5.43 -25.12 -12.89
N GLU A 221 -4.90 -25.94 -12.02
CA GLU A 221 -5.66 -26.97 -11.30
C GLU A 221 -5.89 -26.54 -9.86
N ARG A 222 -7.14 -26.24 -9.50
CA ARG A 222 -7.56 -25.84 -8.17
C ARG A 222 -8.03 -27.03 -7.36
N ARG A 223 -7.59 -27.11 -6.10
CA ARG A 223 -8.07 -28.08 -5.11
C ARG A 223 -8.34 -27.40 -3.78
N ILE A 224 -9.50 -27.60 -3.20
CA ILE A 224 -9.90 -27.05 -1.92
C ILE A 224 -9.91 -28.17 -0.87
N TYR A 225 -9.32 -27.90 0.29
CA TYR A 225 -9.17 -28.86 1.37
C TYR A 225 -9.63 -28.26 2.70
N ASN A 226 -10.41 -29.01 3.47
CA ASN A 226 -10.65 -28.66 4.85
C ASN A 226 -9.45 -29.09 5.71
N LEU A 227 -8.91 -28.16 6.48
CA LEU A 227 -7.70 -28.42 7.30
C LEU A 227 -7.88 -29.64 8.22
N ARG A 228 -9.03 -29.78 8.89
CA ARG A 228 -9.27 -30.91 9.82
C ARG A 228 -9.25 -32.27 9.09
N LYS A 229 -9.81 -32.32 7.86
CA LYS A 229 -9.80 -33.55 7.04
C LYS A 229 -8.37 -33.84 6.55
N LEU A 230 -7.63 -32.80 6.17
CA LEU A 230 -6.26 -32.93 5.67
C LEU A 230 -5.32 -33.44 6.76
N LEU A 231 -5.42 -32.91 7.97
CA LEU A 231 -4.58 -33.34 9.10
C LEU A 231 -4.81 -34.80 9.54
N LYS A 232 -5.95 -35.41 9.22
CA LYS A 232 -6.19 -36.84 9.45
C LYS A 232 -5.31 -37.76 8.58
N ARG A 233 -4.70 -37.22 7.51
CA ARG A 233 -3.82 -37.96 6.60
C ARG A 233 -2.37 -38.02 7.10
N VAL A 234 -2.04 -37.24 8.12
CA VAL A 234 -0.68 -37.13 8.68
C VAL A 234 -0.58 -38.00 9.94
N LYS A 235 0.56 -38.62 10.14
CA LYS A 235 0.83 -39.45 11.35
C LYS A 235 1.06 -38.60 12.59
N SER A 236 1.48 -37.33 12.43
CA SER A 236 1.68 -36.37 13.52
C SER A 236 0.34 -35.87 14.08
N SER A 237 0.31 -35.51 15.36
CA SER A 237 -0.84 -34.88 16.01
C SER A 237 -0.53 -33.42 16.32
N PRO A 238 -0.59 -32.51 15.33
CA PRO A 238 -0.20 -31.12 15.51
C PRO A 238 -1.18 -30.42 16.47
N GLN A 239 -0.63 -29.77 17.50
CA GLN A 239 -1.42 -29.06 18.51
C GLN A 239 -1.53 -27.57 18.22
N THR A 240 -0.43 -26.94 17.86
CA THR A 240 -0.34 -25.50 17.62
C THR A 240 -0.77 -25.12 16.20
N PRO A 241 -1.18 -23.86 15.96
CA PRO A 241 -1.52 -23.38 14.62
C PRO A 241 -0.38 -23.54 13.61
N GLN A 242 0.85 -23.27 14.02
CA GLN A 242 2.04 -23.39 13.17
C GLN A 242 2.36 -24.84 12.80
N GLU A 243 2.27 -25.77 13.77
CA GLU A 243 2.42 -27.20 13.50
C GLU A 243 1.35 -27.69 12.51
N LYS A 244 0.11 -27.19 12.64
CA LYS A 244 -0.98 -27.51 11.70
C LYS A 244 -0.69 -27.01 10.28
N VAL A 245 -0.04 -25.86 10.14
CA VAL A 245 0.39 -25.35 8.81
C VAL A 245 1.39 -26.30 8.20
N VAL A 246 2.47 -26.63 8.91
CA VAL A 246 3.56 -27.49 8.40
C VAL A 246 3.04 -28.89 8.10
N SER A 247 2.24 -29.48 8.99
CA SER A 247 1.63 -30.82 8.77
C SER A 247 0.66 -30.82 7.59
N ALA A 248 -0.07 -29.71 7.34
CA ALA A 248 -0.90 -29.57 6.16
C ALA A 248 -0.09 -29.59 4.88
N LEU A 249 1.05 -28.87 4.84
CA LEU A 249 1.95 -28.88 3.68
C LEU A 249 2.52 -30.27 3.39
N GLU A 250 2.79 -31.07 4.42
CA GLU A 250 3.22 -32.46 4.24
C GLU A 250 2.14 -33.37 3.67
N ALA A 251 0.87 -33.09 4.02
CA ALA A 251 -0.27 -33.87 3.54
C ALA A 251 -0.66 -33.54 2.10
N LEU A 252 -0.14 -32.45 1.54
CA LEU A 252 -0.41 -32.01 0.18
C LEU A 252 0.61 -32.60 -0.81
N ASP A 253 0.13 -32.96 -2.01
CA ASP A 253 0.98 -33.35 -3.14
C ASP A 253 1.49 -32.10 -3.85
N LEU A 254 2.52 -31.44 -3.25
CA LEU A 254 3.11 -30.23 -3.77
C LEU A 254 4.12 -30.56 -4.89
N LYS A 255 4.03 -29.79 -5.98
CA LYS A 255 4.89 -29.94 -7.15
C LYS A 255 5.83 -28.75 -7.28
N GLY A 256 7.10 -29.01 -7.46
CA GLY A 256 8.13 -28.01 -7.75
C GLY A 256 8.23 -26.88 -6.72
N LYS A 257 8.54 -25.68 -7.19
CA LYS A 257 8.61 -24.49 -6.34
C LYS A 257 7.24 -24.13 -5.77
N THR A 258 7.18 -23.93 -4.46
CA THR A 258 5.93 -23.72 -3.76
C THR A 258 5.89 -22.36 -3.07
N LEU A 259 4.82 -21.59 -3.32
CA LEU A 259 4.51 -20.34 -2.65
C LEU A 259 3.37 -20.58 -1.64
N VAL A 260 3.59 -20.23 -0.37
CA VAL A 260 2.63 -20.49 0.72
C VAL A 260 2.14 -19.16 1.29
N PHE A 261 0.86 -18.85 1.08
CA PHE A 261 0.22 -17.66 1.62
C PHE A 261 -0.40 -17.92 2.98
N LEU A 262 0.03 -17.13 3.96
CA LEU A 262 -0.46 -17.19 5.33
C LEU A 262 -1.18 -15.89 5.72
N PRO A 263 -2.26 -16.00 6.52
CA PRO A 263 -3.08 -14.83 6.85
C PRO A 263 -2.41 -13.86 7.82
N ARG A 264 -1.35 -14.26 8.52
CA ARG A 264 -0.67 -13.45 9.54
C ARG A 264 0.84 -13.65 9.48
N LYS A 265 1.58 -12.58 9.75
CA LYS A 265 3.05 -12.56 9.76
C LYS A 265 3.65 -13.45 10.86
N ASP A 266 3.10 -13.35 12.09
CA ASP A 266 3.53 -14.14 13.23
C ASP A 266 3.41 -15.64 12.96
N LEU A 267 2.30 -16.06 12.36
CA LEU A 267 2.10 -17.46 11.96
C LEU A 267 3.13 -17.90 10.91
N GLY A 268 3.51 -17.01 9.99
CA GLY A 268 4.53 -17.31 8.98
C GLY A 268 5.91 -17.57 9.61
N TRP A 269 6.32 -16.72 10.52
CA TRP A 269 7.58 -16.92 11.24
C TRP A 269 7.59 -18.20 12.07
N GLN A 270 6.53 -18.44 12.84
CA GLN A 270 6.39 -19.64 13.66
C GLN A 270 6.31 -20.92 12.81
N ALA A 271 5.62 -20.90 11.67
CA ALA A 271 5.59 -22.03 10.75
C ALA A 271 6.97 -22.35 10.18
N LEU A 272 7.74 -21.32 9.83
CA LEU A 272 9.11 -21.47 9.38
C LEU A 272 10.00 -22.13 10.45
N GLU A 273 9.87 -21.74 11.72
CA GLU A 273 10.57 -22.35 12.85
C GLU A 273 10.21 -23.82 13.01
N VAL A 274 8.90 -24.14 12.99
CA VAL A 274 8.42 -25.53 13.11
C VAL A 274 8.91 -26.37 11.94
N GLU A 275 8.84 -25.89 10.72
CA GLU A 275 9.35 -26.62 9.57
C GLU A 275 10.83 -26.97 9.73
N ASN A 276 11.62 -26.07 10.26
CA ASN A 276 13.04 -26.25 10.45
C ASN A 276 13.37 -27.18 11.63
N ALA A 277 12.63 -27.07 12.74
CA ALA A 277 12.76 -27.98 13.88
C ALA A 277 12.35 -29.42 13.53
N PHE A 278 11.26 -29.57 12.75
CA PHE A 278 10.72 -30.85 12.31
C PHE A 278 11.71 -31.62 11.41
N TYR A 279 12.50 -30.91 10.65
CA TYR A 279 13.50 -31.51 9.78
C TYR A 279 14.91 -31.59 10.38
N GLY A 280 15.08 -31.27 11.66
CA GLY A 280 16.37 -31.35 12.37
C GLY A 280 17.39 -30.29 11.92
N LYS A 281 16.95 -29.06 11.68
CA LYS A 281 17.74 -28.02 11.05
C LYS A 281 17.72 -26.69 11.78
N LYS A 282 18.81 -25.93 11.67
CA LYS A 282 18.91 -24.56 12.13
C LYS A 282 18.50 -23.60 11.01
N VAL A 283 17.53 -22.72 11.24
CA VAL A 283 17.19 -21.61 10.35
C VAL A 283 17.86 -20.36 10.87
N VAL A 284 18.64 -19.70 10.04
CA VAL A 284 19.08 -18.33 10.28
C VAL A 284 17.98 -17.40 9.83
N ASN A 285 17.22 -16.91 10.77
CA ASN A 285 16.21 -15.92 10.50
C ASN A 285 16.67 -14.56 11.01
N GLU A 286 16.85 -13.63 10.14
CA GLU A 286 17.42 -12.31 10.42
C GLU A 286 16.49 -11.39 11.24
N THR A 287 15.29 -11.86 11.60
CA THR A 287 14.33 -11.12 12.43
C THR A 287 13.90 -11.82 13.71
N LEU A 288 14.38 -13.03 13.95
CA LEU A 288 14.17 -13.79 15.17
C LEU A 288 15.51 -14.38 15.65
N PRO A 289 15.67 -14.68 16.95
CA PRO A 289 16.94 -15.15 17.50
C PRO A 289 17.22 -16.64 17.21
N PHE A 290 16.90 -17.13 16.00
CA PHE A 290 17.03 -18.52 15.62
C PHE A 290 17.75 -18.68 14.29
N GLU A 291 18.68 -19.56 14.27
CA GLU A 291 19.38 -19.98 13.07
C GLU A 291 18.70 -21.23 12.51
N VAL A 292 18.16 -21.15 11.27
CA VAL A 292 17.53 -22.28 10.60
C VAL A 292 18.32 -22.66 9.36
N GLN A 293 18.88 -23.85 9.34
CA GLN A 293 19.55 -24.38 8.14
C GLN A 293 18.62 -25.33 7.39
N PRO A 294 18.43 -25.15 6.07
CA PRO A 294 17.56 -25.99 5.26
C PRO A 294 18.06 -27.46 5.16
N LYS A 295 17.15 -28.41 4.89
CA LYS A 295 17.46 -29.80 4.49
C LYS A 295 18.47 -29.81 3.35
N LYS A 296 19.38 -30.76 3.34
CA LYS A 296 20.28 -30.96 2.21
C LYS A 296 19.43 -30.95 0.94
N GLY A 297 19.45 -29.84 0.19
CA GLY A 297 18.69 -29.65 -1.03
C GLY A 297 17.39 -28.82 -0.96
N GLU A 298 16.88 -28.43 0.22
CA GLU A 298 15.68 -27.56 0.32
C GLU A 298 15.97 -26.28 1.08
N LYS A 299 15.79 -25.14 0.44
CA LYS A 299 15.87 -23.82 1.05
C LYS A 299 14.47 -23.22 1.19
N VAL A 300 14.18 -22.64 2.35
CA VAL A 300 12.90 -22.01 2.69
C VAL A 300 13.12 -20.60 3.19
N ALA A 301 12.27 -19.67 2.81
CA ALA A 301 12.32 -18.29 3.27
C ALA A 301 10.92 -17.74 3.57
N PHE A 302 10.85 -16.60 4.25
CA PHE A 302 9.60 -15.88 4.47
C PHE A 302 9.69 -14.45 3.97
N HIS A 303 8.85 -14.12 3.00
CA HIS A 303 8.70 -12.80 2.40
C HIS A 303 7.53 -12.05 3.05
N ASN A 304 7.81 -10.95 3.70
CA ASN A 304 6.80 -10.06 4.29
C ASN A 304 7.32 -8.61 4.39
N ALA A 305 6.46 -7.67 4.75
CA ALA A 305 6.81 -6.25 4.82
C ALA A 305 7.82 -5.86 5.91
N ASP A 306 8.11 -6.76 6.86
CA ASP A 306 9.08 -6.50 7.93
C ASP A 306 10.51 -6.89 7.54
N VAL A 307 10.65 -7.67 6.47
CA VAL A 307 11.96 -8.00 5.87
C VAL A 307 12.47 -6.74 5.15
N PRO A 308 13.74 -6.34 5.36
CA PRO A 308 14.36 -5.22 4.65
C PRO A 308 14.24 -5.37 3.13
N GLN A 309 14.14 -4.25 2.41
CA GLN A 309 13.90 -4.28 0.97
C GLN A 309 14.98 -5.04 0.20
N GLU A 310 16.25 -4.77 0.51
CA GLU A 310 17.40 -5.45 -0.15
C GLU A 310 17.33 -6.97 0.04
N GLU A 311 16.93 -7.41 1.23
CA GLU A 311 16.81 -8.83 1.53
C GLU A 311 15.57 -9.45 0.85
N ARG A 312 14.46 -8.71 0.78
CA ARG A 312 13.30 -9.15 0.02
C ARG A 312 13.64 -9.36 -1.45
N GLU A 313 14.35 -8.42 -2.06
CA GLU A 313 14.82 -8.52 -3.45
C GLU A 313 15.72 -9.74 -3.66
N LYS A 314 16.61 -10.02 -2.70
CA LYS A 314 17.46 -11.21 -2.74
C LYS A 314 16.64 -12.51 -2.62
N ILE A 315 15.70 -12.59 -1.68
CA ILE A 315 14.79 -13.74 -1.51
C ILE A 315 13.98 -13.95 -2.80
N GLU A 316 13.49 -12.88 -3.42
CA GLU A 316 12.77 -12.93 -4.69
C GLU A 316 13.62 -13.48 -5.83
N GLU A 317 14.88 -13.07 -5.91
CA GLU A 317 15.83 -13.54 -6.91
C GLU A 317 16.19 -15.02 -6.70
N GLU A 318 16.55 -15.41 -5.48
CA GLU A 318 16.81 -16.82 -5.13
C GLU A 318 15.59 -17.72 -5.40
N PHE A 319 14.37 -17.21 -5.19
CA PHE A 319 13.16 -17.95 -5.55
C PHE A 319 12.95 -18.02 -7.06
N ARG A 320 13.23 -16.94 -7.83
CA ARG A 320 13.17 -16.98 -9.30
C ARG A 320 14.18 -17.95 -9.90
N GLU A 321 15.39 -17.97 -9.38
CA GLU A 321 16.48 -18.84 -9.85
C GLU A 321 16.29 -20.31 -9.45
N GLY A 322 15.40 -20.58 -8.47
CA GLY A 322 15.10 -21.92 -8.00
C GLY A 322 16.04 -22.40 -6.90
N GLU A 323 16.78 -21.50 -6.29
CA GLU A 323 17.58 -21.81 -5.11
C GLU A 323 16.70 -21.99 -3.86
N LEU A 324 15.52 -21.36 -3.83
CA LEU A 324 14.49 -21.56 -2.81
C LEU A 324 13.40 -22.47 -3.35
N ASN A 325 13.11 -23.54 -2.62
CA ASN A 325 12.06 -24.51 -2.98
C ASN A 325 10.69 -24.07 -2.47
N ARG A 326 10.66 -23.40 -1.30
CA ARG A 326 9.43 -22.91 -0.67
C ARG A 326 9.60 -21.49 -0.16
N LEU A 327 8.60 -20.68 -0.47
CA LEU A 327 8.53 -19.30 0.00
C LEU A 327 7.23 -19.08 0.75
N TYR A 328 7.31 -18.82 2.05
CA TYR A 328 6.19 -18.30 2.80
C TYR A 328 5.97 -16.83 2.48
N ALA A 329 4.72 -16.40 2.42
CA ALA A 329 4.37 -15.01 2.12
C ALA A 329 3.10 -14.56 2.84
N THR A 330 2.95 -13.26 2.97
CA THR A 330 1.68 -12.62 3.35
C THR A 330 0.95 -12.10 2.11
N GLN A 331 -0.28 -11.63 2.28
CA GLN A 331 -1.12 -11.07 1.19
C GLN A 331 -0.40 -10.02 0.34
N THR A 332 0.54 -9.27 0.91
CA THR A 332 1.27 -8.22 0.19
C THR A 332 2.03 -8.72 -1.05
N LEU A 333 2.46 -9.97 -1.05
CA LEU A 333 3.12 -10.58 -2.21
C LEU A 333 2.14 -10.87 -3.36
N ALA A 334 0.84 -11.02 -3.08
CA ALA A 334 -0.16 -11.23 -4.12
C ALA A 334 -0.27 -10.02 -5.08
N TYR A 335 -0.02 -8.81 -4.58
CA TYR A 335 -0.22 -7.55 -5.30
C TYR A 335 1.05 -6.86 -5.83
N GLY A 336 2.24 -7.34 -5.51
CA GLY A 336 3.41 -6.46 -5.68
C GLY A 336 4.61 -7.00 -6.43
N VAL A 337 4.70 -8.30 -6.67
CA VAL A 337 5.90 -8.90 -7.26
C VAL A 337 5.54 -10.06 -8.17
N ASN A 338 6.20 -10.16 -9.33
CA ASN A 338 6.01 -11.29 -10.24
C ASN A 338 6.88 -12.47 -9.82
N LEU A 339 6.34 -13.33 -8.95
CA LEU A 339 6.97 -14.56 -8.48
C LEU A 339 6.07 -15.78 -8.77
N PRO A 340 6.13 -16.33 -9.98
CA PRO A 340 5.36 -17.53 -10.31
C PRO A 340 5.98 -18.78 -9.66
N ALA A 341 5.13 -19.67 -9.16
CA ALA A 341 5.47 -20.94 -8.54
C ALA A 341 4.78 -22.10 -9.27
N ASP A 342 5.26 -23.32 -9.12
CA ASP A 342 4.58 -24.51 -9.67
C ASP A 342 3.32 -24.81 -8.83
N SER A 343 3.45 -24.71 -7.50
CA SER A 343 2.35 -24.88 -6.56
C SER A 343 2.15 -23.63 -5.71
N VAL A 344 0.91 -23.27 -5.46
CA VAL A 344 0.52 -22.21 -4.52
C VAL A 344 -0.38 -22.82 -3.44
N VAL A 345 -0.07 -22.57 -2.18
CA VAL A 345 -0.89 -22.98 -1.03
C VAL A 345 -1.46 -21.73 -0.36
N ILE A 346 -2.77 -21.68 -0.18
CA ILE A 346 -3.47 -20.53 0.39
C ILE A 346 -4.23 -20.97 1.64
N PHE A 347 -3.85 -20.46 2.81
CA PHE A 347 -4.59 -20.70 4.04
C PHE A 347 -5.71 -19.68 4.20
N VAL A 348 -6.95 -20.16 4.17
CA VAL A 348 -8.16 -19.35 4.22
C VAL A 348 -8.93 -19.64 5.51
N ARG A 349 -9.41 -18.57 6.16
CA ARG A 349 -10.31 -18.65 7.29
C ARG A 349 -11.72 -18.21 6.87
N GLY A 350 -12.70 -19.11 6.95
CA GLY A 350 -14.12 -18.79 6.83
C GLY A 350 -14.72 -18.48 8.20
N ARG A 351 -15.59 -17.48 8.27
CA ARG A 351 -16.40 -17.13 9.43
C ARG A 351 -17.84 -16.87 8.98
N PHE A 352 -18.78 -17.59 9.57
CA PHE A 352 -20.18 -17.31 9.32
C PHE A 352 -20.59 -16.02 10.03
N ASP A 353 -21.10 -15.07 9.28
CA ASP A 353 -21.63 -13.81 9.80
C ASP A 353 -23.14 -13.99 10.04
N ARG A 354 -23.56 -13.94 11.31
CA ARG A 354 -24.94 -14.16 11.71
C ARG A 354 -25.88 -13.01 11.30
N PHE A 355 -25.34 -11.82 10.99
CA PHE A 355 -26.13 -10.66 10.58
C PHE A 355 -26.40 -10.67 9.08
N SER A 356 -25.41 -10.99 8.25
CA SER A 356 -25.60 -11.11 6.79
C SER A 356 -26.07 -12.50 6.37
N LEU A 357 -26.03 -13.50 7.26
CA LEU A 357 -26.29 -14.92 6.99
C LEU A 357 -25.38 -15.53 5.91
N GLU A 358 -24.19 -14.97 5.76
CA GLU A 358 -23.21 -15.35 4.75
C GLU A 358 -21.87 -15.75 5.38
N TYR A 359 -21.06 -16.47 4.65
CA TYR A 359 -19.66 -16.69 5.03
C TYR A 359 -18.78 -15.52 4.59
N LYS A 360 -18.01 -14.97 5.51
CA LYS A 360 -16.91 -14.05 5.21
C LYS A 360 -15.60 -14.82 5.23
N PHE A 361 -14.80 -14.63 4.18
CA PHE A 361 -13.51 -15.29 4.01
C PHE A 361 -12.35 -14.32 4.23
N PHE A 362 -11.28 -14.83 4.79
CA PHE A 362 -10.04 -14.09 4.97
C PHE A 362 -8.85 -14.99 4.56
N PRO A 363 -8.05 -14.60 3.53
CA PRO A 363 -8.22 -13.40 2.69
C PRO A 363 -9.59 -13.33 1.99
N ASP A 364 -9.96 -12.16 1.48
CA ASP A 364 -11.16 -11.99 0.66
C ASP A 364 -11.05 -12.76 -0.68
N LEU A 365 -12.18 -12.98 -1.33
CA LEU A 365 -12.28 -13.85 -2.50
C LEU A 365 -11.42 -13.38 -3.68
N LEU A 366 -11.36 -12.08 -3.94
CA LEU A 366 -10.50 -11.53 -5.01
C LEU A 366 -9.01 -11.71 -4.69
N THR A 367 -8.62 -11.50 -3.44
CA THR A 367 -7.24 -11.75 -3.01
C THR A 367 -6.87 -13.23 -3.17
N ILE A 368 -7.78 -14.15 -2.87
CA ILE A 368 -7.57 -15.59 -3.12
C ILE A 368 -7.32 -15.84 -4.62
N LEU A 369 -8.15 -15.29 -5.51
CA LEU A 369 -7.99 -15.44 -6.95
C LEU A 369 -6.66 -14.86 -7.47
N GLN A 370 -6.19 -13.77 -6.90
CA GLN A 370 -4.89 -13.19 -7.24
C GLN A 370 -3.71 -14.06 -6.75
N MET A 371 -3.82 -14.64 -5.56
CA MET A 371 -2.84 -15.59 -5.04
C MET A 371 -2.76 -16.83 -5.93
N GLU A 372 -3.90 -17.39 -6.32
CA GLU A 372 -3.97 -18.52 -7.27
C GLU A 372 -3.31 -18.18 -8.62
N GLY A 373 -3.42 -16.92 -9.02
CA GLY A 373 -2.80 -16.42 -10.24
C GLY A 373 -1.29 -16.59 -10.30
N ARG A 374 -0.63 -16.81 -9.17
CA ARG A 374 0.81 -17.06 -9.07
C ARG A 374 1.19 -18.52 -9.40
N ALA A 375 0.22 -19.43 -9.50
CA ALA A 375 0.47 -20.81 -9.85
C ALA A 375 0.69 -20.98 -11.36
N GLY A 376 1.76 -21.69 -11.74
CA GLY A 376 2.17 -21.97 -13.11
C GLY A 376 3.29 -21.06 -13.62
N ARG A 377 4.39 -21.66 -14.07
CA ARG A 377 5.56 -20.96 -14.64
C ARG A 377 5.60 -21.15 -16.15
N LEU A 378 5.38 -20.06 -16.89
CA LEU A 378 5.41 -20.10 -18.35
C LEU A 378 6.73 -20.69 -18.89
N GLY A 379 6.62 -21.69 -19.74
CA GLY A 379 7.76 -22.38 -20.36
C GLY A 379 8.48 -23.39 -19.46
N LEU A 380 8.06 -23.56 -18.21
CA LEU A 380 8.67 -24.48 -17.24
C LEU A 380 7.65 -25.47 -16.65
N SER A 381 6.40 -25.08 -16.47
CA SER A 381 5.34 -25.92 -15.91
C SER A 381 4.27 -26.20 -16.94
N GLU A 382 3.85 -27.45 -17.07
CA GLU A 382 2.70 -27.83 -17.91
C GLU A 382 1.37 -27.39 -17.28
N LYS A 383 1.29 -27.42 -15.93
CA LYS A 383 0.16 -26.99 -15.12
C LYS A 383 0.64 -26.27 -13.88
N GLY A 384 -0.15 -25.29 -13.42
CA GLY A 384 -0.03 -24.69 -12.09
C GLY A 384 -1.01 -25.34 -11.12
N PHE A 385 -0.61 -25.51 -9.86
CA PHE A 385 -1.43 -26.13 -8.83
C PHE A 385 -1.80 -25.11 -7.75
N SER A 386 -3.09 -24.96 -7.47
CA SER A 386 -3.61 -24.16 -6.36
C SER A 386 -4.23 -25.05 -5.31
N HIS A 387 -3.67 -25.03 -4.11
CA HIS A 387 -4.15 -25.76 -2.95
C HIS A 387 -4.71 -24.77 -1.92
N ILE A 388 -6.03 -24.69 -1.81
CA ILE A 388 -6.69 -23.82 -0.84
C ILE A 388 -7.01 -24.65 0.42
N VAL A 389 -6.44 -24.28 1.55
CA VAL A 389 -6.66 -24.95 2.85
C VAL A 389 -7.57 -24.09 3.70
N ILE A 390 -8.83 -24.54 3.87
CA ILE A 390 -9.85 -23.77 4.57
C ILE A 390 -10.06 -24.22 6.02
N THR A 391 -10.28 -23.24 6.89
CA THR A 391 -10.70 -23.41 8.28
C THR A 391 -11.98 -22.63 8.56
N GLY A 392 -12.83 -23.11 9.46
CA GLY A 392 -14.04 -22.42 9.90
C GLY A 392 -15.22 -22.43 8.94
N ALA A 393 -15.07 -23.03 7.75
CA ALA A 393 -16.13 -23.26 6.79
C ALA A 393 -15.94 -24.62 6.09
N LYS A 394 -16.93 -25.07 5.32
CA LYS A 394 -16.83 -26.24 4.45
C LYS A 394 -16.20 -25.85 3.11
N GLU A 395 -15.64 -26.84 2.41
CA GLU A 395 -15.05 -26.66 1.09
C GLU A 395 -16.05 -26.10 0.08
N ASP A 396 -17.25 -26.67 0.03
CA ASP A 396 -18.34 -26.30 -0.89
C ASP A 396 -18.75 -24.81 -0.71
N ALA A 397 -18.78 -24.33 0.54
CA ALA A 397 -19.14 -22.94 0.82
C ALA A 397 -18.13 -21.94 0.24
N LEU A 398 -16.83 -22.28 0.19
CA LEU A 398 -15.83 -21.43 -0.46
C LEU A 398 -15.91 -21.55 -1.98
N GLU A 399 -16.13 -22.74 -2.50
CA GLU A 399 -16.24 -22.97 -3.94
C GLU A 399 -17.44 -22.21 -4.51
N GLU A 400 -18.59 -22.29 -3.84
CA GLU A 400 -19.80 -21.55 -4.19
C GLU A 400 -19.57 -20.03 -4.12
N ALA A 401 -18.98 -19.54 -3.02
CA ALA A 401 -18.67 -18.13 -2.86
C ALA A 401 -17.69 -17.60 -3.94
N LEU A 402 -16.67 -18.37 -4.32
CA LEU A 402 -15.77 -18.01 -5.42
C LEU A 402 -16.49 -17.97 -6.77
N LYS A 403 -17.46 -18.85 -7.01
CA LYS A 403 -18.27 -18.84 -8.22
C LYS A 403 -19.22 -17.64 -8.24
N GLU A 404 -19.95 -17.41 -7.14
CA GLU A 404 -20.86 -16.28 -7.01
C GLU A 404 -20.10 -14.93 -7.11
N GLU A 405 -18.92 -14.83 -6.52
CA GLU A 405 -18.07 -13.62 -6.66
C GLU A 405 -17.78 -13.33 -8.13
N MET A 406 -17.49 -14.35 -8.93
CA MET A 406 -17.22 -14.19 -10.37
C MET A 406 -18.46 -13.85 -11.20
N GLU A 407 -19.65 -14.09 -10.70
CA GLU A 407 -20.93 -13.79 -11.36
C GLU A 407 -21.59 -12.50 -10.83
N SER A 408 -21.06 -11.93 -9.73
CA SER A 408 -21.62 -10.76 -9.07
C SER A 408 -21.48 -9.48 -9.91
N SER A 409 -22.31 -8.48 -9.62
CA SER A 409 -22.12 -7.13 -10.15
C SER A 409 -20.92 -6.46 -9.48
N PHE A 410 -20.20 -5.65 -10.23
CA PHE A 410 -19.09 -4.88 -9.68
C PHE A 410 -19.63 -3.74 -8.81
N LYS A 411 -19.24 -3.69 -7.55
CA LYS A 411 -19.64 -2.62 -6.60
C LYS A 411 -18.40 -2.01 -5.96
N THR A 412 -18.39 -0.69 -5.78
CA THR A 412 -17.36 0.00 -5.03
C THR A 412 -17.76 0.18 -3.57
N ALA A 413 -16.78 0.38 -2.69
CA ALA A 413 -17.07 0.67 -1.30
C ALA A 413 -17.83 2.00 -1.13
N LEU A 414 -17.59 2.97 -2.00
CA LEU A 414 -18.21 4.29 -1.97
C LEU A 414 -19.64 4.28 -2.48
N SER A 415 -20.00 3.39 -3.42
CA SER A 415 -21.37 3.30 -3.93
C SER A 415 -22.39 2.88 -2.88
N GLN A 416 -21.95 2.30 -1.75
CA GLN A 416 -22.82 1.97 -0.62
C GLN A 416 -23.30 3.20 0.17
N GLY A 417 -22.70 4.38 -0.06
CA GLY A 417 -23.09 5.64 0.59
C GLY A 417 -22.80 5.71 2.08
N LEU A 418 -23.22 6.83 2.69
CA LEU A 418 -23.04 7.10 4.13
C LEU A 418 -24.05 6.39 5.03
N ASN A 419 -25.21 6.02 4.46
CA ASN A 419 -26.36 5.45 5.21
C ASN A 419 -26.22 3.95 5.52
N SER A 420 -25.02 3.38 5.46
CA SER A 420 -24.78 2.02 5.91
C SER A 420 -24.92 1.92 7.44
N LYS A 421 -25.33 0.73 7.94
CA LYS A 421 -25.44 0.43 9.38
C LYS A 421 -24.08 0.45 10.13
N GLU A 422 -23.17 1.29 9.69
CA GLU A 422 -21.80 1.42 10.21
C GLU A 422 -21.75 2.49 11.30
N GLY A 423 -20.85 2.33 12.27
CA GLY A 423 -20.69 3.27 13.38
C GLY A 423 -20.23 4.67 12.95
N ALA A 424 -20.39 5.66 13.80
CA ALA A 424 -20.09 7.07 13.52
C ALA A 424 -18.66 7.32 13.01
N ALA A 425 -17.67 6.60 13.51
CA ALA A 425 -16.28 6.72 13.06
C ALA A 425 -16.11 6.33 11.58
N CYS A 426 -16.79 5.27 11.13
CA CYS A 426 -16.76 4.84 9.74
C CYS A 426 -17.47 5.85 8.82
N GLN A 427 -18.58 6.44 9.28
CA GLN A 427 -19.29 7.50 8.55
C GLN A 427 -18.42 8.75 8.38
N ASN A 428 -17.77 9.22 9.45
CA ASN A 428 -16.86 10.37 9.38
C ASN A 428 -15.70 10.14 8.42
N ARG A 429 -15.19 8.93 8.36
CA ARG A 429 -14.16 8.55 7.42
C ARG A 429 -14.67 8.59 5.98
N LYS A 430 -15.85 8.03 5.69
CA LYS A 430 -16.47 8.13 4.36
C LYS A 430 -16.70 9.57 3.95
N LYS A 431 -17.20 10.44 4.85
CA LYS A 431 -17.30 11.88 4.62
C LYS A 431 -15.94 12.49 4.23
N SER A 432 -14.88 12.15 4.94
CA SER A 432 -13.53 12.63 4.64
C SER A 432 -13.07 12.21 3.23
N ILE A 433 -13.28 10.96 2.84
CA ILE A 433 -12.93 10.45 1.52
C ILE A 433 -13.76 11.12 0.43
N LEU A 434 -15.06 11.20 0.62
CA LEU A 434 -16.00 11.83 -0.33
C LEU A 434 -15.70 13.32 -0.51
N SER A 435 -15.32 14.03 0.55
CA SER A 435 -14.93 15.44 0.45
C SER A 435 -13.67 15.66 -0.38
N LEU A 436 -12.65 14.80 -0.21
CA LEU A 436 -11.43 14.87 -1.03
C LEU A 436 -11.70 14.51 -2.49
N MET A 437 -12.51 13.47 -2.72
CA MET A 437 -12.92 13.03 -4.05
C MET A 437 -13.70 14.12 -4.81
N LEU A 438 -14.57 14.84 -4.11
CA LEU A 438 -15.35 15.94 -4.65
C LEU A 438 -14.48 17.17 -4.94
N LEU A 439 -13.63 17.55 -3.99
CA LEU A 439 -12.87 18.80 -4.06
C LEU A 439 -11.67 18.73 -5.01
N GLY A 440 -11.11 17.55 -5.25
CA GLY A 440 -9.97 17.37 -6.15
C GLY A 440 -10.26 17.88 -7.59
N PRO A 441 -11.28 17.36 -8.29
CA PRO A 441 -11.67 17.84 -9.61
C PRO A 441 -12.18 19.28 -9.62
N VAL A 442 -12.91 19.71 -8.58
CA VAL A 442 -13.35 21.13 -8.46
C VAL A 442 -12.14 22.05 -8.41
N LEU A 443 -11.09 21.66 -7.68
CA LEU A 443 -9.84 22.40 -7.62
C LEU A 443 -9.14 22.47 -8.98
N ARG A 444 -9.09 21.34 -9.70
CA ARG A 444 -8.42 21.26 -11.00
C ARG A 444 -9.13 22.07 -12.07
N TYR A 445 -10.44 21.92 -12.19
CA TYR A 445 -11.18 22.49 -13.32
C TYR A 445 -11.86 23.82 -13.00
N GLY A 446 -11.99 24.19 -11.72
CA GLY A 446 -12.73 25.40 -11.33
C GLY A 446 -14.22 25.33 -11.69
N THR A 447 -14.76 24.13 -11.89
CA THR A 447 -16.14 23.89 -12.28
C THR A 447 -17.04 23.65 -11.06
N SER A 448 -18.39 23.66 -11.28
CA SER A 448 -19.29 23.24 -10.22
C SER A 448 -19.03 21.79 -9.80
N TRP A 449 -19.25 21.48 -8.53
CA TRP A 449 -19.01 20.16 -7.97
C TRP A 449 -19.85 19.07 -8.65
N LYS A 450 -21.09 19.37 -9.07
CA LYS A 450 -21.96 18.42 -9.78
C LYS A 450 -21.33 17.97 -11.11
N LYS A 451 -20.72 18.92 -11.83
CA LYS A 451 -20.00 18.60 -13.07
C LYS A 451 -18.73 17.80 -12.77
N ALA A 452 -18.04 18.13 -11.70
CA ALA A 452 -16.78 17.49 -11.34
C ALA A 452 -16.93 15.99 -10.99
N VAL A 453 -18.06 15.59 -10.41
CA VAL A 453 -18.31 14.19 -9.97
C VAL A 453 -19.21 13.38 -10.91
N LYS A 454 -19.70 13.97 -12.02
CA LYS A 454 -20.63 13.30 -12.94
C LYS A 454 -20.09 11.98 -13.51
N ASP A 455 -18.77 11.91 -13.70
CA ASP A 455 -18.08 10.79 -14.33
C ASP A 455 -17.55 9.77 -13.33
N PHE A 456 -17.81 9.95 -12.02
CA PHE A 456 -17.41 8.98 -11.02
C PHE A 456 -18.24 7.70 -11.10
N TYR A 457 -17.58 6.57 -11.05
CA TYR A 457 -18.23 5.25 -11.11
C TYR A 457 -19.25 5.06 -9.98
N SER A 458 -18.87 5.41 -8.75
CA SER A 458 -19.74 5.31 -7.59
C SER A 458 -21.02 6.15 -7.72
N VAL A 459 -20.94 7.31 -8.36
CA VAL A 459 -22.09 8.19 -8.63
C VAL A 459 -22.98 7.62 -9.75
N ARG A 460 -22.38 7.05 -10.80
CA ARG A 460 -23.13 6.38 -11.88
C ARG A 460 -23.83 5.12 -11.38
N GLU A 461 -23.17 4.36 -10.49
CA GLU A 461 -23.73 3.14 -9.89
C GLU A 461 -24.83 3.44 -8.87
N ASN A 462 -24.67 4.50 -8.08
CA ASN A 462 -25.63 4.93 -7.07
C ASN A 462 -25.90 6.44 -7.18
N PRO A 463 -26.90 6.88 -7.95
CA PRO A 463 -27.26 8.29 -8.08
C PRO A 463 -27.68 8.97 -6.77
N LEU A 464 -28.07 8.19 -5.74
CA LEU A 464 -28.41 8.74 -4.42
C LEU A 464 -27.16 9.35 -3.74
N LEU A 465 -25.96 8.92 -4.12
CA LEU A 465 -24.70 9.49 -3.64
C LEU A 465 -24.59 10.98 -3.96
N LEU A 466 -25.22 11.46 -5.05
CA LEU A 466 -25.26 12.89 -5.35
C LEU A 466 -25.94 13.72 -4.26
N LYS A 467 -26.98 13.19 -3.61
CA LYS A 467 -27.65 13.86 -2.49
C LYS A 467 -26.75 13.94 -1.26
N GLU A 468 -25.99 12.86 -1.00
CA GLU A 468 -25.03 12.85 0.10
C GLU A 468 -23.86 13.82 -0.15
N LEU A 469 -23.38 13.90 -1.39
CA LEU A 469 -22.37 14.89 -1.80
C LEU A 469 -22.90 16.32 -1.71
N GLU A 470 -24.17 16.56 -2.01
CA GLU A 470 -24.83 17.86 -1.85
C GLU A 470 -24.83 18.30 -0.39
N LEU A 471 -25.20 17.41 0.53
CA LEU A 471 -25.14 17.67 1.97
C LEU A 471 -23.71 17.98 2.45
N ILE A 472 -22.72 17.26 1.95
CA ILE A 472 -21.29 17.52 2.23
C ILE A 472 -20.90 18.91 1.75
N VAL A 473 -21.32 19.32 0.54
CA VAL A 473 -21.03 20.65 0.00
C VAL A 473 -21.66 21.75 0.83
N GLU A 474 -22.91 21.58 1.25
CA GLU A 474 -23.61 22.54 2.13
C GLU A 474 -22.89 22.67 3.46
N GLU A 475 -22.56 21.56 4.09
CA GLU A 475 -21.79 21.53 5.35
C GLU A 475 -20.41 22.21 5.20
N LEU A 476 -19.71 21.97 4.10
CA LEU A 476 -18.42 22.62 3.82
C LEU A 476 -18.53 24.12 3.53
N ARG A 477 -19.69 24.60 3.01
CA ARG A 477 -19.98 26.04 2.86
C ARG A 477 -20.22 26.69 4.21
N GLU A 478 -21.05 26.08 5.06
CA GLU A 478 -21.33 26.56 6.41
C GLU A 478 -20.05 26.66 7.25
N LEU A 479 -19.13 25.72 7.06
CA LEU A 479 -17.84 25.67 7.75
C LEU A 479 -16.75 26.54 7.09
N GLY A 480 -17.08 27.31 6.05
CA GLY A 480 -16.16 28.25 5.40
C GLY A 480 -15.06 27.62 4.53
N PHE A 481 -15.21 26.35 4.11
CA PHE A 481 -14.27 25.70 3.18
C PHE A 481 -14.61 25.93 1.71
N ILE A 482 -15.83 26.27 1.39
CA ILE A 482 -16.33 26.56 0.03
C ILE A 482 -17.06 27.91 0.05
N GLU A 483 -16.63 28.81 -0.83
CA GLU A 483 -17.33 30.09 -1.10
C GLU A 483 -18.07 30.00 -2.45
N GLY A 484 -19.41 30.02 -2.42
CA GLY A 484 -20.21 29.73 -3.61
C GLY A 484 -19.96 28.31 -4.09
N ASP A 485 -19.33 28.14 -5.26
CA ASP A 485 -18.92 26.86 -5.82
C ASP A 485 -17.40 26.68 -5.86
N LYS A 486 -16.64 27.55 -5.22
CA LYS A 486 -15.18 27.53 -5.26
C LYS A 486 -14.57 27.17 -3.92
N PRO A 487 -13.58 26.27 -3.88
CA PRO A 487 -12.82 26.01 -2.66
C PRO A 487 -12.00 27.23 -2.26
N THR A 488 -11.97 27.53 -0.97
CA THR A 488 -11.13 28.59 -0.39
C THR A 488 -9.63 28.26 -0.52
N SER A 489 -8.76 29.24 -0.26
CA SER A 489 -7.30 29.04 -0.27
C SER A 489 -6.86 27.96 0.73
N LEU A 490 -7.49 27.93 1.91
CA LEU A 490 -7.26 26.88 2.90
C LEU A 490 -7.66 25.52 2.36
N THR A 491 -8.84 25.39 1.77
CA THR A 491 -9.33 24.13 1.20
C THR A 491 -8.41 23.63 0.08
N LYS A 492 -7.92 24.52 -0.77
CA LYS A 492 -6.92 24.18 -1.79
C LYS A 492 -5.66 23.57 -1.19
N LEU A 493 -5.16 24.17 -0.11
CA LEU A 493 -3.99 23.67 0.60
C LEU A 493 -4.23 22.29 1.24
N LEU A 494 -5.40 22.11 1.89
CA LEU A 494 -5.80 20.85 2.48
C LEU A 494 -5.88 19.73 1.44
N VAL A 495 -6.61 19.94 0.35
CA VAL A 495 -6.82 18.96 -0.71
C VAL A 495 -5.50 18.59 -1.42
N SER A 496 -4.64 19.59 -1.68
CA SER A 496 -3.30 19.35 -2.23
C SER A 496 -2.39 18.53 -1.31
N SER A 497 -2.65 18.59 -0.01
CA SER A 497 -1.91 17.86 1.02
C SER A 497 -2.61 16.55 1.43
N PHE A 498 -3.67 16.13 0.73
CA PHE A 498 -4.49 14.94 1.07
C PHE A 498 -5.11 14.99 2.48
N VAL A 499 -5.29 16.16 3.03
CA VAL A 499 -5.97 16.36 4.30
C VAL A 499 -7.42 16.76 4.03
N SER A 500 -8.38 16.00 4.54
CA SER A 500 -9.79 16.38 4.37
C SER A 500 -10.15 17.57 5.25
N PRO A 501 -11.11 18.42 4.84
CA PRO A 501 -11.65 19.48 5.70
C PRO A 501 -12.15 18.95 7.05
N TYR A 502 -12.78 17.78 7.09
CA TYR A 502 -13.27 17.17 8.33
C TYR A 502 -12.16 16.79 9.30
N CYS A 503 -11.05 16.26 8.78
CA CYS A 503 -9.87 16.01 9.60
C CYS A 503 -9.31 17.30 10.19
N PHE A 504 -9.31 18.35 9.40
CA PHE A 504 -8.84 19.65 9.84
C PHE A 504 -9.74 20.30 10.89
N ILE A 505 -11.07 20.17 10.76
CA ILE A 505 -12.03 20.62 11.79
C ILE A 505 -11.77 19.90 13.12
N GLU A 506 -11.60 18.60 13.08
CA GLU A 506 -11.32 17.82 14.29
C GLU A 506 -10.00 18.24 14.94
N PHE A 507 -8.99 18.53 14.12
CA PHE A 507 -7.75 19.13 14.60
C PHE A 507 -7.99 20.49 15.28
N LEU A 508 -8.80 21.36 14.66
CA LEU A 508 -9.12 22.68 15.24
C LEU A 508 -9.87 22.56 16.58
N LYS A 509 -10.81 21.61 16.70
CA LYS A 509 -11.51 21.35 17.97
C LYS A 509 -10.53 20.96 19.07
N ARG A 510 -9.57 20.08 18.76
CA ARG A 510 -8.53 19.69 19.72
C ARG A 510 -7.61 20.87 20.05
N LEU A 511 -7.28 21.68 19.07
CA LEU A 511 -6.45 22.87 19.25
C LEU A 511 -7.11 23.86 20.23
N LYS A 512 -8.42 24.05 20.12
CA LYS A 512 -9.18 24.92 21.05
C LYS A 512 -9.23 24.37 22.47
N SER A 513 -9.24 23.04 22.63
CA SER A 513 -9.26 22.41 23.95
C SER A 513 -7.90 22.40 24.64
N THR A 514 -6.81 22.78 23.95
CA THR A 514 -5.47 22.87 24.54
C THR A 514 -5.18 24.29 25.03
N THR A 515 -4.74 24.44 26.27
CA THR A 515 -4.44 25.75 26.89
C THR A 515 -3.10 26.35 26.44
N SER A 516 -2.21 25.53 25.86
CA SER A 516 -0.94 26.02 25.32
C SER A 516 -0.68 25.41 23.95
N LEU A 517 -0.60 26.27 22.94
CA LEU A 517 -0.17 26.00 21.58
C LEU A 517 1.31 25.65 21.47
N ARG A 518 1.92 25.15 22.51
CA ARG A 518 3.36 25.24 22.57
C ARG A 518 4.03 23.94 22.23
N GLU A 519 5.04 24.12 21.61
CA GLU A 519 6.32 23.45 21.37
C GLU A 519 6.64 22.23 22.25
N LYS A 520 5.71 21.78 23.12
CA LYS A 520 5.89 20.62 23.95
C LYS A 520 5.37 19.38 23.24
N GLU A 521 6.19 18.37 23.22
CA GLU A 521 5.97 17.09 22.58
C GLU A 521 4.59 16.47 22.87
N PRO A 522 4.13 16.34 24.12
CA PRO A 522 2.85 15.71 24.43
C PRO A 522 1.66 16.41 23.78
N THR A 523 1.59 17.74 23.85
CA THR A 523 0.50 18.52 23.25
C THR A 523 0.45 18.34 21.74
N ILE A 524 1.59 18.42 21.05
CA ILE A 524 1.66 18.24 19.60
C ILE A 524 1.28 16.80 19.23
N GLY A 525 1.72 15.83 20.00
CA GLY A 525 1.36 14.43 19.81
C GLY A 525 -0.16 14.23 19.95
N TYR A 526 -0.78 14.78 20.96
CA TYR A 526 -2.24 14.76 21.15
C TYR A 526 -2.99 15.40 19.98
N LEU A 527 -2.55 16.55 19.52
CA LEU A 527 -3.15 17.24 18.38
C LEU A 527 -3.11 16.40 17.09
N PHE A 528 -2.10 15.56 16.92
CA PHE A 528 -1.94 14.77 15.72
C PHE A 528 -2.69 13.44 15.75
N THR A 529 -3.23 13.00 16.88
CA THR A 529 -4.06 11.79 16.99
C THR A 529 -5.52 12.05 16.57
N VAL A 530 -5.73 12.52 15.35
CA VAL A 530 -7.07 12.84 14.84
C VAL A 530 -7.73 11.59 14.28
N ARG A 531 -8.86 11.16 14.87
CA ARG A 531 -9.60 9.93 14.49
C ARG A 531 -10.03 9.84 13.02
N PRO A 532 -10.47 10.94 12.36
CA PRO A 532 -10.86 10.85 10.95
C PRO A 532 -9.76 10.36 10.00
N PHE A 533 -8.52 10.35 10.44
CA PHE A 533 -7.41 9.75 9.68
C PHE A 533 -7.36 8.23 9.79
N LEU A 534 -7.98 7.63 10.80
CA LEU A 534 -7.97 6.18 10.98
C LEU A 534 -8.88 5.51 9.96
N ARG A 535 -8.32 4.61 9.18
CA ARG A 535 -9.05 3.83 8.18
C ARG A 535 -9.99 2.79 8.76
N LYS A 536 -9.81 2.40 10.01
CA LYS A 536 -10.66 1.46 10.75
C LYS A 536 -10.64 1.82 12.22
N GLU A 537 -11.69 1.46 12.94
CA GLU A 537 -11.62 1.43 14.41
C GLU A 537 -10.44 0.53 14.83
N LEU A 538 -9.70 0.96 15.83
CA LEU A 538 -8.61 0.19 16.38
C LEU A 538 -9.12 -1.18 16.83
N ASN A 539 -8.39 -2.21 16.50
CA ASN A 539 -8.72 -3.56 16.94
C ASN A 539 -8.83 -3.58 18.49
N PRO A 540 -9.92 -4.13 19.08
CA PRO A 540 -10.08 -4.19 20.53
C PRO A 540 -8.89 -4.80 21.28
N LYS A 541 -8.16 -5.73 20.66
CA LYS A 541 -6.94 -6.29 21.24
C LYS A 541 -5.80 -5.29 21.26
N THR A 542 -5.68 -4.46 20.24
CA THR A 542 -4.72 -3.36 20.17
C THR A 542 -5.04 -2.33 21.24
N VAL A 543 -6.31 -1.92 21.35
CA VAL A 543 -6.77 -1.02 22.41
C VAL A 543 -6.47 -1.60 23.78
N ALA A 544 -6.82 -2.87 24.03
CA ALA A 544 -6.57 -3.53 25.33
C ALA A 544 -5.05 -3.61 25.66
N LEU A 545 -4.20 -3.81 24.65
CA LEU A 545 -2.76 -3.80 24.83
C LEU A 545 -2.27 -2.43 25.32
N PHE A 546 -2.73 -1.37 24.67
CA PHE A 546 -2.34 0.00 25.03
C PHE A 546 -2.98 0.48 26.32
N THR A 547 -4.22 0.08 26.61
CA THR A 547 -4.85 0.34 27.90
C THR A 547 -4.03 -0.29 29.05
N LYS A 548 -3.51 -1.48 28.82
CA LYS A 548 -2.63 -2.12 29.82
C LYS A 548 -1.34 -1.32 30.02
N GLU A 549 -0.77 -0.78 28.96
CA GLU A 549 0.45 0.03 29.03
C GLU A 549 0.19 1.46 29.57
N ALA A 550 -1.04 1.98 29.42
CA ALA A 550 -1.44 3.24 30.04
C ALA A 550 -1.35 3.22 31.57
N PHE A 551 -1.39 2.04 32.17
CA PHE A 551 -1.19 1.83 33.61
C PHE A 551 0.27 1.53 34.01
N THR A 552 1.22 1.66 33.08
CA THR A 552 2.65 1.65 33.40
C THR A 552 3.10 3.01 33.92
N GLN A 553 4.22 3.07 34.61
CA GLN A 553 4.79 4.34 35.11
C GLN A 553 5.02 5.34 33.96
N GLU A 554 5.42 4.89 32.78
CA GLU A 554 5.61 5.74 31.61
C GLU A 554 4.27 6.23 31.05
N GLY A 555 3.25 5.40 31.02
CA GLY A 555 1.89 5.77 30.61
C GLY A 555 1.26 6.80 31.56
N GLU A 556 1.45 6.63 32.86
CA GLU A 556 0.99 7.61 33.87
C GLU A 556 1.72 8.94 33.71
N ARG A 557 3.02 8.92 33.55
CA ARG A 557 3.81 10.13 33.28
C ARG A 557 3.37 10.85 32.00
N ILE A 558 3.09 10.15 30.92
CA ILE A 558 2.58 10.73 29.69
C ILE A 558 1.20 11.38 29.94
N ARG A 559 0.36 10.73 30.73
CA ARG A 559 -0.96 11.25 31.10
C ARG A 559 -0.82 12.53 31.94
N GLU A 560 -0.01 12.51 32.98
CA GLU A 560 0.27 13.67 33.83
C GLU A 560 0.79 14.84 33.00
N LEU A 561 1.76 14.61 32.12
CA LEU A 561 2.26 15.65 31.21
C LEU A 561 1.19 16.21 30.29
N LEU A 562 0.29 15.38 29.77
CA LEU A 562 -0.82 15.84 28.93
C LEU A 562 -1.85 16.64 29.71
N GLU A 563 -2.20 16.21 30.92
CA GLU A 563 -3.12 16.94 31.81
C GLU A 563 -2.54 18.30 32.23
N GLU A 564 -1.25 18.33 32.61
CA GLU A 564 -0.56 19.57 32.97
C GLU A 564 -0.39 20.52 31.80
N GLU A 565 -0.10 20.02 30.61
CA GLU A 565 0.21 20.85 29.43
C GLU A 565 -1.02 21.25 28.64
N SER A 566 -2.03 20.37 28.52
CA SER A 566 -3.21 20.61 27.70
C SER A 566 -4.43 21.05 28.51
N GLY A 567 -4.42 20.87 29.83
CA GLY A 567 -5.59 21.13 30.70
C GLY A 567 -6.77 20.21 30.45
N ILE A 568 -6.57 19.11 29.71
CA ILE A 568 -7.60 18.14 29.37
C ILE A 568 -7.53 16.98 30.32
N GLU A 569 -8.66 16.68 30.96
CA GLU A 569 -8.79 15.46 31.74
C GLU A 569 -8.78 14.23 30.84
N VAL A 570 -7.71 13.46 30.97
CA VAL A 570 -7.36 12.40 30.04
C VAL A 570 -7.98 11.07 30.50
N ASN A 571 -9.31 10.93 30.36
CA ASN A 571 -10.08 9.77 30.82
C ASN A 571 -9.99 8.54 29.91
N ASP A 572 -9.73 8.70 28.62
CA ASP A 572 -9.55 7.57 27.67
C ASP A 572 -8.52 7.89 26.61
N ASN A 573 -7.26 7.65 26.94
CA ASN A 573 -6.12 8.05 26.13
C ASN A 573 -5.44 6.95 25.38
N SER A 574 -6.12 5.85 25.16
CA SER A 574 -5.57 4.76 24.36
C SER A 574 -5.00 5.28 23.03
N GLU A 575 -5.60 6.30 22.43
CA GLU A 575 -5.15 6.88 21.17
C GLU A 575 -3.87 7.70 21.30
N VAL A 576 -3.78 8.56 22.31
CA VAL A 576 -2.59 9.36 22.58
C VAL A 576 -1.45 8.45 23.00
N LEU A 577 -1.72 7.47 23.84
CA LEU A 577 -0.74 6.47 24.24
C LEU A 577 -0.31 5.59 23.07
N ILE A 578 -1.21 5.28 22.13
CA ILE A 578 -0.87 4.61 20.87
C ILE A 578 0.12 5.46 20.07
N PHE A 579 -0.14 6.74 19.96
CA PHE A 579 0.71 7.65 19.21
C PHE A 579 2.11 7.75 19.84
N TYR A 580 2.18 7.98 21.15
CA TYR A 580 3.43 8.03 21.91
C TYR A 580 4.05 6.67 22.10
N GLY A 581 3.24 5.66 22.35
CA GLY A 581 3.68 4.28 22.51
C GLY A 581 4.45 3.76 21.32
N LYS A 582 4.24 4.29 20.11
CA LYS A 582 5.07 3.91 18.97
C LYS A 582 6.53 4.34 19.14
N GLY A 583 6.78 5.49 19.78
CA GLY A 583 8.14 5.94 20.13
C GLY A 583 8.79 5.13 21.25
N SER A 584 8.02 4.73 22.26
CA SER A 584 8.45 3.88 23.38
C SER A 584 8.18 2.40 23.17
N PHE A 585 7.44 2.02 22.13
CA PHE A 585 6.92 0.68 21.85
C PHE A 585 7.98 -0.42 21.78
N PHE A 586 9.19 -0.02 21.53
CA PHE A 586 10.31 -0.94 21.46
C PHE A 586 10.92 -1.30 22.82
N ASP A 587 10.47 -0.64 23.88
CA ASP A 587 10.81 -1.05 25.24
C ASP A 587 9.96 -2.24 25.73
N PHE A 588 8.90 -2.61 24.97
CA PHE A 588 8.10 -3.80 25.23
C PHE A 588 8.87 -5.07 24.85
N LYS A 589 9.50 -5.67 25.81
CA LYS A 589 10.23 -6.95 25.64
C LYS A 589 9.37 -8.09 25.08
N ASN A 590 8.03 -7.95 25.11
CA ASN A 590 7.08 -8.98 24.73
C ASN A 590 6.26 -8.68 23.46
N VAL A 591 6.39 -7.53 22.85
CA VAL A 591 5.67 -7.18 21.61
C VAL A 591 6.65 -7.08 20.47
N ALA A 592 6.78 -8.15 19.74
CA ALA A 592 7.74 -8.26 18.65
C ALA A 592 7.53 -7.22 17.51
N ARG A 593 6.33 -6.60 17.40
CA ARG A 593 6.02 -5.68 16.28
C ARG A 593 4.84 -4.76 16.59
N PRO A 594 4.91 -3.48 16.18
CA PRO A 594 3.77 -2.59 16.29
C PRO A 594 2.64 -3.07 15.35
N PRO A 595 1.37 -2.98 15.79
CA PRO A 595 0.22 -3.27 14.94
C PRO A 595 0.21 -2.45 13.65
N GLY A 596 -0.30 -3.02 12.55
CA GLY A 596 -0.37 -2.33 11.26
C GLY A 596 -1.19 -1.03 11.28
N GLU A 597 -2.14 -0.94 12.19
CA GLU A 597 -2.95 0.25 12.46
C GLU A 597 -2.10 1.46 12.84
N LEU A 598 -1.02 1.26 13.60
CA LEU A 598 -0.08 2.33 13.97
C LEU A 598 0.69 2.88 12.78
N SER A 599 0.97 2.05 11.79
CA SER A 599 1.61 2.52 10.55
C SER A 599 0.68 3.45 9.77
N THR A 600 -0.62 3.14 9.73
CA THR A 600 -1.62 3.97 9.06
C THR A 600 -1.80 5.30 9.79
N LEU A 601 -2.00 5.27 11.10
CA LEU A 601 -2.09 6.47 11.94
C LEU A 601 -0.87 7.37 11.77
N SER A 602 0.30 6.79 11.80
CA SER A 602 1.58 7.48 11.61
C SER A 602 1.69 8.19 10.25
N THR A 603 1.21 7.56 9.19
CA THR A 603 1.25 8.16 7.85
C THR A 603 0.29 9.34 7.75
N GLU A 604 -0.93 9.18 8.21
CA GLU A 604 -1.97 10.20 8.16
C GLU A 604 -1.64 11.39 9.08
N SER A 605 -1.17 11.14 10.29
CA SER A 605 -0.69 12.20 11.21
C SER A 605 0.51 12.96 10.64
N SER A 606 1.36 12.31 9.87
CA SER A 606 2.47 12.96 9.19
C SER A 606 2.02 13.95 8.12
N LEU A 607 0.94 13.66 7.38
CA LEU A 607 0.37 14.58 6.40
C LEU A 607 -0.14 15.85 7.06
N LEU A 608 -0.85 15.72 8.17
CA LEU A 608 -1.31 16.88 8.97
C LEU A 608 -0.13 17.68 9.52
N GLY A 609 0.86 17.02 10.15
CA GLY A 609 2.02 17.70 10.71
C GLY A 609 2.80 18.50 9.68
N GLN A 610 2.93 17.98 8.49
CA GLN A 610 3.57 18.68 7.39
C GLN A 610 2.76 19.87 6.89
N LEU A 611 1.43 19.75 6.84
CA LEU A 611 0.55 20.88 6.56
C LEU A 611 0.76 22.01 7.58
N LEU A 612 0.82 21.66 8.86
CA LEU A 612 1.02 22.63 9.95
C LEU A 612 2.38 23.32 9.89
N CYS A 613 3.44 22.61 9.49
CA CYS A 613 4.73 23.22 9.18
C CYS A 613 4.63 24.23 8.03
N LYS A 614 3.88 23.92 6.96
CA LYS A 614 3.66 24.84 5.84
C LYS A 614 2.91 26.10 6.25
N LEU A 615 1.97 25.97 7.17
CA LEU A 615 1.21 27.09 7.73
C LEU A 615 1.99 27.88 8.77
N ASN A 616 3.19 27.42 9.16
CA ASN A 616 4.05 28.05 10.18
C ASN A 616 3.34 28.27 11.53
N LEU A 617 2.45 27.32 11.91
CA LEU A 617 1.67 27.39 13.15
C LEU A 617 2.43 26.88 14.37
N PHE A 618 3.45 26.05 14.16
CA PHE A 618 4.26 25.41 15.20
C PHE A 618 5.73 25.50 14.86
N ASP A 619 6.59 25.36 15.87
CA ASP A 619 8.02 25.21 15.67
C ASP A 619 8.31 24.01 14.76
N PHE A 620 9.06 24.28 13.70
CA PHE A 620 9.34 23.33 12.63
C PHE A 620 10.11 22.10 13.13
N GLU A 621 11.08 22.31 14.01
CA GLU A 621 11.91 21.23 14.54
C GLU A 621 11.08 20.31 15.42
N VAL A 622 10.23 20.86 16.28
CA VAL A 622 9.36 20.08 17.19
C VAL A 622 8.37 19.25 16.40
N VAL A 623 7.68 19.82 15.41
CA VAL A 623 6.77 19.08 14.54
C VAL A 623 7.50 17.99 13.76
N HIS A 624 8.69 18.30 13.24
CA HIS A 624 9.52 17.32 12.53
C HIS A 624 9.92 16.17 13.44
N ARG A 625 10.34 16.45 14.67
CA ARG A 625 10.68 15.44 15.68
C ARG A 625 9.50 14.54 16.00
N VAL A 626 8.31 15.10 16.20
CA VAL A 626 7.08 14.33 16.43
C VAL A 626 6.77 13.41 15.24
N ILE A 627 6.83 13.93 14.02
CA ILE A 627 6.60 13.14 12.81
C ILE A 627 7.60 11.98 12.71
N MET A 628 8.90 12.23 12.94
CA MET A 628 9.92 11.19 12.88
C MET A 628 9.75 10.16 13.98
N SER A 629 9.40 10.60 15.19
CA SER A 629 9.12 9.73 16.33
C SER A 629 7.97 8.78 16.02
N VAL A 630 6.85 9.31 15.55
CA VAL A 630 5.65 8.52 15.24
C VAL A 630 5.88 7.56 14.07
N ARG A 631 6.50 8.03 12.99
CA ARG A 631 6.76 7.18 11.82
C ARG A 631 7.79 6.09 12.09
N GLY A 632 8.86 6.43 12.79
CA GLY A 632 10.00 5.56 13.03
C GLY A 632 9.92 4.71 14.29
N GLY A 633 9.00 5.05 15.21
CA GLY A 633 9.02 4.46 16.55
C GLY A 633 10.30 4.82 17.31
N ILE A 634 10.81 6.05 17.12
CA ILE A 634 12.05 6.55 17.70
C ILE A 634 11.68 7.52 18.81
N PRO A 635 12.26 7.41 20.00
CA PRO A 635 12.03 8.39 21.07
C PRO A 635 12.30 9.82 20.61
N PHE A 636 11.53 10.78 21.09
CA PHE A 636 11.56 12.16 20.65
C PHE A 636 12.98 12.77 20.61
N ASN A 637 13.75 12.59 21.68
CA ASN A 637 15.11 13.09 21.82
C ASN A 637 16.16 12.39 20.91
N PHE A 638 15.75 11.37 20.17
CA PHE A 638 16.55 10.66 19.17
C PHE A 638 15.91 10.69 17.78
N SER A 639 14.80 11.38 17.61
CA SER A 639 13.97 11.28 16.40
C SER A 639 14.65 11.81 15.14
N LEU A 640 15.54 12.80 15.25
CA LEU A 640 16.32 13.34 14.13
C LEU A 640 17.30 12.32 13.52
N LEU A 641 17.62 11.23 14.21
CA LEU A 641 18.44 10.16 13.64
C LEU A 641 17.80 9.56 12.38
N ALA A 642 16.45 9.52 12.31
CA ALA A 642 15.75 9.07 11.11
C ALA A 642 15.99 9.97 9.89
N SER A 643 16.33 11.24 10.10
CA SER A 643 16.58 12.23 9.06
C SER A 643 18.03 12.26 8.58
N VAL A 644 18.89 11.47 9.20
CA VAL A 644 20.28 11.30 8.75
C VAL A 644 20.27 10.44 7.49
N GLU A 645 20.89 10.98 6.42
CA GLU A 645 21.00 10.28 5.13
C GLU A 645 21.68 8.90 5.29
N GLY A 646 21.03 7.87 4.80
CA GLY A 646 21.49 6.48 4.90
C GLY A 646 21.12 5.75 6.20
N LEU A 647 20.69 6.45 7.27
CA LEU A 647 20.13 5.78 8.46
C LEU A 647 18.67 5.40 8.26
N GLY A 648 17.82 6.37 7.92
CA GLY A 648 16.39 6.17 7.84
C GLY A 648 15.76 5.68 9.16
N TYR A 649 14.51 5.25 9.12
CA TYR A 649 13.78 4.86 10.32
C TYR A 649 14.32 3.61 11.01
N MET A 650 14.77 2.63 10.25
CA MET A 650 15.18 1.33 10.77
C MET A 650 16.50 1.40 11.54
N ARG A 651 17.52 1.97 10.92
CA ARG A 651 18.86 2.14 11.52
C ARG A 651 18.85 3.22 12.59
N GLY A 652 18.10 4.30 12.36
CA GLY A 652 17.89 5.36 13.34
C GLY A 652 17.25 4.84 14.61
N ASN A 653 16.25 3.96 14.50
CA ASN A 653 15.64 3.30 15.65
C ASN A 653 16.62 2.37 16.38
N ALA A 654 17.39 1.55 15.68
CA ALA A 654 18.38 0.68 16.31
C ALA A 654 19.42 1.49 17.08
N LEU A 655 19.90 2.58 16.48
CA LEU A 655 20.87 3.47 17.12
C LEU A 655 20.27 4.20 18.35
N ALA A 656 19.02 4.69 18.24
CA ALA A 656 18.31 5.31 19.36
C ALA A 656 18.14 4.36 20.56
N ARG A 657 17.85 3.10 20.29
CA ARG A 657 17.75 2.06 21.32
C ARG A 657 19.09 1.82 22.02
N ALA A 658 20.15 1.71 21.24
CA ALA A 658 21.49 1.61 21.83
C ALA A 658 21.78 2.84 22.72
N GLY A 659 21.42 4.05 22.28
CA GLY A 659 21.51 5.25 23.08
C GLY A 659 20.74 5.20 24.40
N LYS A 660 19.50 4.68 24.38
CA LYS A 660 18.70 4.47 25.60
C LYS A 660 19.36 3.47 26.54
N LEU A 661 19.88 2.37 26.04
CA LEU A 661 20.54 1.35 26.86
C LEU A 661 21.75 1.89 27.62
N VAL A 662 22.49 2.80 27.01
CA VAL A 662 23.66 3.43 27.66
C VAL A 662 23.33 4.76 28.36
N GLY A 663 22.06 5.14 28.45
CA GLY A 663 21.64 6.38 29.11
C GLY A 663 22.04 7.66 28.38
N ALA A 664 22.26 7.63 27.06
CA ALA A 664 22.53 8.83 26.28
C ALA A 664 21.34 9.81 26.34
N PRO A 665 21.55 11.10 26.65
CA PRO A 665 20.45 12.04 26.83
C PRO A 665 19.75 12.44 25.50
N ASN A 666 20.49 12.47 24.41
CA ASN A 666 20.00 12.88 23.08
C ASN A 666 20.89 12.35 21.95
N GLU A 667 20.43 12.61 20.72
CA GLU A 667 21.15 12.18 19.51
C GLU A 667 22.56 12.77 19.37
N THR A 668 22.79 14.00 19.81
CA THR A 668 24.13 14.63 19.73
C THR A 668 25.15 13.90 20.58
N SER A 669 24.79 13.60 21.83
CA SER A 669 25.63 12.82 22.74
C SER A 669 25.89 11.42 22.21
N LEU A 670 24.86 10.79 21.64
CA LEU A 670 24.94 9.45 21.06
C LEU A 670 25.85 9.42 19.82
N ILE A 671 25.69 10.37 18.91
CA ILE A 671 26.52 10.48 17.70
C ILE A 671 27.97 10.71 18.06
N ASN A 672 28.24 11.57 19.04
CA ASN A 672 29.59 11.82 19.50
C ASN A 672 30.22 10.56 20.15
N ALA A 673 29.46 9.85 20.96
CA ALA A 673 29.92 8.60 21.57
C ALA A 673 30.26 7.52 20.51
N VAL A 674 29.49 7.42 19.43
CA VAL A 674 29.80 6.51 18.31
C VAL A 674 31.04 6.99 17.54
N LYS A 675 31.21 8.31 17.34
CA LYS A 675 32.40 8.87 16.67
C LYS A 675 33.66 8.65 17.48
N GLU A 676 33.57 8.76 18.79
CA GLU A 676 34.65 8.51 19.75
C GLU A 676 34.90 7.00 19.98
N GLU A 677 34.15 6.15 19.31
CA GLU A 677 34.23 4.67 19.41
C GLU A 677 34.06 4.14 20.85
N LYS A 678 33.18 4.78 21.64
CA LYS A 678 32.92 4.33 23.02
C LYS A 678 32.37 2.89 22.99
N GLU A 679 33.10 2.00 23.64
CA GLU A 679 32.83 0.56 23.62
C GLU A 679 31.42 0.22 24.10
N GLU A 680 30.95 0.87 25.18
CA GLU A 680 29.60 0.69 25.73
C GLU A 680 28.48 0.93 24.69
N VAL A 681 28.61 1.98 23.85
CA VAL A 681 27.63 2.31 22.82
C VAL A 681 27.69 1.34 21.65
N LEU A 682 28.89 0.93 21.27
CA LEU A 682 29.10 -0.01 20.18
C LEU A 682 28.62 -1.41 20.54
N GLU A 683 28.82 -1.85 21.78
CA GLU A 683 28.29 -3.11 22.29
C GLU A 683 26.76 -3.08 22.39
N ALA A 684 26.19 -2.00 22.96
CA ALA A 684 24.73 -1.84 23.00
C ALA A 684 24.10 -1.84 21.60
N LEU A 685 24.75 -1.22 20.61
CA LEU A 685 24.28 -1.26 19.23
C LEU A 685 24.34 -2.67 18.65
N LYS A 686 25.40 -3.43 18.90
CA LYS A 686 25.50 -4.84 18.51
C LYS A 686 24.42 -5.69 19.17
N GLU A 687 24.16 -5.48 20.46
CA GLU A 687 23.10 -6.18 21.19
C GLU A 687 21.72 -5.92 20.59
N VAL A 688 21.40 -4.66 20.29
CA VAL A 688 20.14 -4.27 19.62
C VAL A 688 20.02 -4.91 18.24
N LEU A 689 21.10 -4.93 17.48
CA LEU A 689 21.12 -5.52 16.13
C LEU A 689 21.06 -7.05 16.20
N ALA A 690 21.68 -7.68 17.20
CA ALA A 690 21.60 -9.15 17.43
C ALA A 690 20.17 -9.58 17.77
N PHE A 691 19.40 -8.75 18.46
CA PHE A 691 17.98 -8.99 18.69
C PHE A 691 17.17 -8.92 17.39
N ARG A 692 17.64 -8.18 16.40
CA ARG A 692 16.96 -7.95 15.12
C ARG A 692 17.43 -8.88 14.01
N TYR A 693 18.71 -9.19 13.99
CA TYR A 693 19.37 -9.97 12.94
C TYR A 693 20.05 -11.19 13.54
N SER A 694 19.63 -12.36 13.15
CA SER A 694 20.20 -13.63 13.60
C SER A 694 21.45 -14.07 12.82
N SER A 695 21.67 -13.49 11.64
CA SER A 695 22.89 -13.71 10.86
C SER A 695 24.01 -12.77 11.30
N LEU A 696 25.08 -13.34 11.83
CA LEU A 696 26.27 -12.59 12.23
C LEU A 696 26.83 -11.71 11.09
N LYS A 697 26.80 -12.23 9.86
CA LYS A 697 27.28 -11.50 8.67
C LYS A 697 26.43 -10.28 8.35
N VAL A 698 25.10 -10.37 8.48
CA VAL A 698 24.19 -9.25 8.26
C VAL A 698 24.28 -8.26 9.40
N LEU A 699 24.35 -8.74 10.62
CA LEU A 699 24.57 -7.90 11.81
C LEU A 699 25.83 -7.06 11.64
N GLU A 700 26.96 -7.68 11.30
CA GLU A 700 28.23 -6.98 11.10
C GLU A 700 28.15 -5.98 9.94
N LYS A 701 27.47 -6.32 8.85
CA LYS A 701 27.24 -5.41 7.73
C LYS A 701 26.44 -4.18 8.16
N GLU A 702 25.30 -4.38 8.82
CA GLU A 702 24.44 -3.29 9.30
C GLU A 702 25.13 -2.46 10.39
N PHE A 703 25.80 -3.10 11.34
CA PHE A 703 26.60 -2.40 12.34
C PHE A 703 27.64 -1.48 11.70
N ASN A 704 28.45 -2.01 10.78
CA ASN A 704 29.47 -1.24 10.08
C ASN A 704 28.89 -0.10 9.24
N GLN A 705 27.73 -0.32 8.60
CA GLN A 705 27.03 0.71 7.85
C GLN A 705 26.57 1.86 8.77
N ILE A 706 25.91 1.54 9.89
CA ILE A 706 25.47 2.55 10.88
C ILE A 706 26.67 3.36 11.39
N VAL A 707 27.71 2.68 11.84
CA VAL A 707 28.92 3.35 12.37
C VAL A 707 29.58 4.23 11.31
N ASN A 708 29.73 3.75 10.08
CA ASN A 708 30.31 4.53 8.99
C ASN A 708 29.49 5.77 8.61
N ILE A 709 28.15 5.67 8.62
CA ILE A 709 27.26 6.79 8.37
C ILE A 709 27.40 7.82 9.50
N VAL A 710 27.34 7.37 10.75
CA VAL A 710 27.44 8.25 11.92
C VAL A 710 28.79 8.96 11.99
N LYS A 711 29.88 8.28 11.68
CA LYS A 711 31.22 8.90 11.62
C LYS A 711 31.32 10.04 10.62
N LYS A 712 30.58 9.97 9.51
CA LYS A 712 30.61 10.97 8.44
C LYS A 712 29.58 12.09 8.61
N VAL A 713 28.58 11.92 9.46
CA VAL A 713 27.51 12.91 9.60
C VAL A 713 28.00 14.16 10.32
N LYS A 714 27.61 15.31 9.76
CA LYS A 714 27.68 16.60 10.48
C LYS A 714 26.39 16.78 11.27
N PHE A 715 26.49 16.85 12.58
CA PHE A 715 25.34 17.00 13.46
C PHE A 715 25.62 18.15 14.44
N PRO A 716 24.62 19.01 14.79
CA PRO A 716 23.21 18.95 14.45
C PRO A 716 22.92 19.17 12.95
N LEU A 717 21.78 18.62 12.49
CA LEU A 717 21.32 18.78 11.12
C LEU A 717 20.82 20.22 10.94
N GLY A 718 21.30 20.92 9.92
CA GLY A 718 20.81 22.27 9.60
C GLY A 718 19.36 22.27 9.11
N ASN A 719 18.63 23.36 9.37
CA ASN A 719 17.22 23.53 8.98
C ASN A 719 16.97 23.28 7.49
N GLU A 720 17.89 23.65 6.64
CA GLU A 720 17.81 23.40 5.19
C GLU A 720 17.77 21.91 4.87
N ARG A 721 18.51 21.09 5.60
CA ARG A 721 18.54 19.64 5.43
C ARG A 721 17.28 18.96 5.98
N LEU A 722 16.75 19.46 7.10
CA LEU A 722 15.46 19.01 7.65
C LEU A 722 14.31 19.40 6.72
N LEU A 723 14.35 20.60 6.16
CA LEU A 723 13.41 21.06 5.13
C LEU A 723 13.51 20.20 3.88
N LYS A 724 14.68 19.85 3.41
CA LYS A 724 14.90 18.99 2.26
C LYS A 724 14.32 17.59 2.50
N PHE A 725 14.50 17.02 3.68
CA PHE A 725 13.94 15.73 4.05
C PHE A 725 12.40 15.75 4.10
N LEU A 726 11.80 16.75 4.74
CA LEU A 726 10.33 16.92 4.71
C LEU A 726 9.84 17.18 3.30
N SER A 727 10.65 17.87 2.49
CA SER A 727 10.35 18.10 1.09
C SER A 727 10.31 16.85 0.26
N SER A 728 11.06 15.88 0.66
CA SER A 728 11.17 14.60 -0.02
C SER A 728 9.94 13.74 0.13
N ILE A 729 9.16 13.96 1.16
CA ILE A 729 7.95 13.23 1.45
C ILE A 729 6.74 13.79 0.66
N PHE A 730 6.88 14.99 0.04
CA PHE A 730 5.80 15.67 -0.69
C PHE A 730 6.02 15.76 -2.19
N VAL A 731 5.06 15.22 -2.92
CA VAL A 731 4.90 15.44 -4.36
C VAL A 731 4.05 16.70 -4.57
N GLY A 732 4.47 17.63 -5.44
CA GLY A 732 3.66 18.78 -5.85
C GLY A 732 3.93 20.10 -5.10
N ARG A 733 5.15 20.51 -5.00
CA ARG A 733 5.61 21.61 -4.13
C ARG A 733 5.54 23.01 -4.66
N GLU A 734 5.89 23.22 -5.90
CA GLU A 734 6.09 24.58 -6.41
C GLU A 734 4.77 25.34 -6.58
N GLU A 735 3.69 24.61 -6.83
CA GLU A 735 2.36 25.20 -7.05
C GLU A 735 1.55 25.38 -5.76
N ALA A 736 1.77 24.53 -4.75
CA ALA A 736 1.18 24.72 -3.42
C ALA A 736 1.73 25.98 -2.71
N LEU A 737 2.94 26.44 -3.09
CA LEU A 737 3.52 27.69 -2.60
C LEU A 737 2.86 28.95 -3.16
N LYS A 738 2.03 28.84 -4.22
CA LYS A 738 1.24 29.96 -4.78
C LYS A 738 -0.05 30.21 -3.99
N ILE A 739 -0.37 29.39 -3.01
CA ILE A 739 -1.53 29.59 -2.14
C ILE A 739 -1.20 30.70 -1.15
N ASP A 740 -2.10 31.67 -1.06
CA ASP A 740 -1.99 32.79 -0.14
C ASP A 740 -2.05 32.31 1.32
N LYS A 741 -0.86 32.22 1.93
CA LYS A 741 -0.65 31.72 3.30
C LYS A 741 -1.34 32.65 4.33
N GLU A 742 -1.33 33.96 4.10
CA GLU A 742 -1.92 34.92 5.01
C GLU A 742 -3.42 34.74 5.09
N LYS A 743 -4.07 34.55 3.94
CA LYS A 743 -5.50 34.32 3.86
C LYS A 743 -5.92 32.98 4.48
N ALA A 744 -5.11 31.93 4.31
CA ALA A 744 -5.33 30.65 4.97
C ALA A 744 -5.16 30.74 6.50
N LEU A 745 -4.22 31.54 6.98
CA LEU A 745 -3.99 31.80 8.39
C LEU A 745 -5.09 32.71 9.00
N GLU A 746 -5.64 33.64 8.21
CA GLU A 746 -6.75 34.49 8.61
C GLU A 746 -8.02 33.69 8.82
N VAL A 747 -8.38 32.82 7.89
CA VAL A 747 -9.50 31.86 8.03
C VAL A 747 -9.32 30.94 9.23
N LEU A 748 -8.09 30.50 9.51
CA LEU A 748 -7.77 29.74 10.72
C LEU A 748 -8.01 30.53 12.00
N ARG A 749 -7.56 31.79 12.04
CA ARG A 749 -7.72 32.69 13.20
C ARG A 749 -9.20 33.06 13.44
N GLU A 750 -9.96 33.28 12.37
CA GLU A 750 -11.40 33.57 12.46
C GLU A 750 -12.18 32.35 12.95
N ASN A 751 -11.93 31.16 12.44
CA ASN A 751 -12.59 29.94 12.91
C ASN A 751 -12.16 29.52 14.33
N VAL A 752 -10.97 29.93 14.79
CA VAL A 752 -10.56 29.73 16.18
C VAL A 752 -11.19 30.75 17.13
N LYS A 753 -11.50 31.97 16.64
CA LYS A 753 -12.14 33.03 17.44
C LYS A 753 -13.65 32.95 17.48
N GLY A 754 -14.30 32.38 16.50
CA GLY A 754 -15.75 32.43 16.28
C GLY A 754 -16.65 31.70 17.27
N GLU A 755 -16.12 31.10 18.33
CA GLU A 755 -16.94 30.45 19.40
C GLU A 755 -16.73 31.06 20.80
N GLU A 756 -16.03 32.18 20.94
CA GLU A 756 -15.98 32.90 22.22
C GLU A 756 -17.23 33.79 22.49
N GLU A 757 -18.17 33.83 21.53
CA GLU A 757 -19.42 34.65 21.64
C GLU A 757 -20.72 33.84 21.60
N VAL A 758 -20.70 32.52 21.95
CA VAL A 758 -21.97 31.79 22.19
C VAL A 758 -21.94 31.11 23.55
#